data_abb92191af9ee6fdcbf97b0fde0d9cf3
#
_entry.id   abb92191af9ee6fdcbf97b0fde0d9cf3
#
_cell.length_a   1.000
_cell.length_b   1.000
_cell.length_c   1.000
_cell.angle_alpha   90.00
_cell.angle_beta   90.00
_cell.angle_gamma   90.00
#
_symmetry.space_group_name_H-M   'P 1'
#
loop_
_entity.id
_entity.type
_entity.pdbx_description
1 polymer ?
#
loop_
_entity_poly.entity_id
_entity_poly.type
_entity_poly.pdbx_seq_one_letter_code
_entity_poly.pdbx_strand_id
1 'polypeptide(L)'
;MFQDKKVYTTQWAGKTLTVELGEMARQANAAVVVKYGDTVVLTTAVASKEAKDVDFFPLTVNYEEKMYAVGKIPGGFLRREGRPGTEATLAARLIDRPIRPLFEDGFRNEVQVISTVLSVEYDCDPVMAAMLGSSLSLSVSNIPFKGPIAGVTVGYVDGEYVINPTVEQMERSTVDLKVAGTIDAINMVEAGAKEVSEEIMLNAIMFGHEEIKRLIAFQQQIVDEIGQEKMAVELKVIDETIYNEVLSMALSQMKEAIAIKDKQERDEAISAVKEKVLEVFEEKATDEDELDIVKDEVRREITEDKIRPDGRALTEIRPLASRVDVLPRTHGSALFTRGQTQSLGVVTLGNLSDEQIIDDLTQEENKRFMLHYNFPAFSVGEVGFSRAPGRREIGHGALGERALAQVIPSKEDFPYTIRIVSEILESNGSSSQATICSGSMALMAAGVPIKAQVAGIAMGLVKKDEHYTILTDIQGMEDHLGDMDFKVAGTSEGITALQMDIKIDGLSEQILKESLEQARVGRLQILEHMNSVISEPRQEVSTFAPKIKIIKIKPEKIKDVIGSGGKVINEIIEKTGVKIDIEQNGDVFISSPEIEGINKAIEIIENITREAEVGEIYLAEVKRIEKFGAFVELFPGVDALVHISKLAEERVNKVEDVVKVGDTLKVKVIKIDEKGRVDAAAHF
;
A
#
# COMPACT_ATOMS: atom_id res chain seq x y z
N MET A 1 43.73 8.58 -10.74
CA MET A 1 42.91 8.12 -9.62
C MET A 1 41.56 7.52 -10.10
N PHE A 2 41.08 7.87 -11.29
CA PHE A 2 39.84 7.32 -11.91
C PHE A 2 40.13 6.66 -13.28
N GLN A 3 41.31 6.04 -13.43
CA GLN A 3 41.75 5.44 -14.70
C GLN A 3 40.97 4.19 -15.12
N ASP A 4 40.22 3.57 -14.17
CA ASP A 4 39.52 2.33 -14.39
C ASP A 4 37.97 2.53 -14.51
N LYS A 5 37.52 3.79 -14.59
CA LYS A 5 36.10 4.08 -14.75
C LYS A 5 35.58 3.59 -16.10
N LYS A 6 34.57 2.74 -16.07
CA LYS A 6 33.81 2.28 -17.23
C LYS A 6 32.45 2.94 -17.24
N VAL A 7 31.97 3.33 -18.41
CA VAL A 7 30.66 3.98 -18.60
C VAL A 7 29.96 3.34 -19.79
N TYR A 8 28.72 2.89 -19.55
CA TYR A 8 27.87 2.29 -20.56
C TYR A 8 26.55 3.06 -20.61
N THR A 9 26.00 3.23 -21.81
CA THR A 9 24.81 4.06 -22.01
C THR A 9 23.83 3.39 -22.97
N THR A 10 22.53 3.47 -22.64
CA THR A 10 21.42 3.05 -23.50
C THR A 10 20.22 3.96 -23.28
N GLN A 11 19.15 3.73 -24.02
CA GLN A 11 17.85 4.40 -23.78
C GLN A 11 16.93 3.49 -22.97
N TRP A 12 16.15 4.08 -22.07
CA TRP A 12 15.14 3.37 -21.28
C TRP A 12 13.89 4.24 -21.17
N ALA A 13 12.78 3.75 -21.76
CA ALA A 13 11.52 4.49 -21.83
C ALA A 13 11.69 5.97 -22.28
N GLY A 14 12.50 6.17 -23.33
CA GLY A 14 12.76 7.51 -23.90
C GLY A 14 13.74 8.39 -23.14
N LYS A 15 14.26 7.94 -21.99
CA LYS A 15 15.28 8.64 -21.21
C LYS A 15 16.63 7.93 -21.27
N THR A 16 17.71 8.66 -21.03
CA THR A 16 19.06 8.11 -21.02
C THR A 16 19.29 7.29 -19.74
N LEU A 17 19.71 6.05 -19.91
CA LEU A 17 20.22 5.18 -18.86
C LEU A 17 21.73 5.09 -18.99
N THR A 18 22.44 5.47 -17.93
CA THR A 18 23.91 5.37 -17.84
C THR A 18 24.31 4.51 -16.65
N VAL A 19 25.24 3.60 -16.88
CA VAL A 19 25.83 2.73 -15.85
C VAL A 19 27.31 3.06 -15.73
N GLU A 20 27.76 3.36 -14.52
CA GLU A 20 29.17 3.66 -14.22
C GLU A 20 29.74 2.66 -13.20
N LEU A 21 30.95 2.17 -13.46
CA LEU A 21 31.69 1.24 -12.58
C LEU A 21 33.14 1.70 -12.37
N GLY A 22 33.77 1.21 -11.30
CA GLY A 22 35.18 1.41 -11.03
C GLY A 22 35.55 2.69 -10.30
N GLU A 23 34.62 3.63 -10.06
CA GLU A 23 34.88 4.90 -9.40
C GLU A 23 34.51 4.89 -7.90
N MET A 24 33.32 4.44 -7.55
CA MET A 24 32.75 4.47 -6.18
C MET A 24 32.82 3.10 -5.52
N ALA A 25 32.85 3.09 -4.18
CA ALA A 25 32.71 1.90 -3.32
C ALA A 25 33.59 0.70 -3.71
N ARG A 26 34.88 0.93 -4.05
CA ARG A 26 35.81 -0.04 -4.63
C ARG A 26 36.22 -1.20 -3.71
N GLN A 27 35.78 -1.22 -2.44
CA GLN A 27 36.01 -2.32 -1.51
C GLN A 27 34.93 -3.39 -1.55
N ALA A 28 33.78 -3.11 -2.16
CA ALA A 28 32.74 -4.11 -2.40
C ALA A 28 33.20 -5.12 -3.48
N ASN A 29 32.58 -6.32 -3.50
CA ASN A 29 32.84 -7.28 -4.59
C ASN A 29 32.47 -6.67 -5.94
N ALA A 30 31.40 -5.85 -5.98
CA ALA A 30 31.13 -4.93 -7.07
C ALA A 30 30.31 -3.73 -6.58
N ALA A 31 30.47 -2.60 -7.29
CA ALA A 31 29.69 -1.38 -7.08
C ALA A 31 29.31 -0.78 -8.43
N VAL A 32 28.05 -0.42 -8.56
CA VAL A 32 27.45 0.12 -9.79
C VAL A 32 26.72 1.41 -9.46
N VAL A 33 26.96 2.47 -10.23
CA VAL A 33 26.16 3.68 -10.21
C VAL A 33 25.24 3.67 -11.41
N VAL A 34 23.96 3.64 -11.17
CA VAL A 34 22.91 3.73 -12.19
C VAL A 34 22.37 5.14 -12.23
N LYS A 35 22.39 5.76 -13.42
CA LYS A 35 21.77 7.06 -13.69
C LYS A 35 20.65 6.87 -14.70
N TYR A 36 19.44 7.15 -14.29
CA TYR A 36 18.25 7.09 -15.13
C TYR A 36 17.62 8.49 -15.16
N GLY A 37 17.83 9.23 -16.24
CA GLY A 37 17.65 10.68 -16.22
C GLY A 37 18.54 11.30 -15.13
N ASP A 38 17.97 12.16 -14.28
CA ASP A 38 18.65 12.75 -13.12
C ASP A 38 18.51 11.90 -11.83
N THR A 39 17.84 10.76 -11.89
CA THR A 39 17.85 9.79 -10.78
C THR A 39 19.18 9.05 -10.75
N VAL A 40 19.83 9.03 -9.58
CA VAL A 40 21.14 8.39 -9.37
C VAL A 40 21.07 7.45 -8.18
N VAL A 41 21.39 6.17 -8.40
CA VAL A 41 21.45 5.14 -7.36
C VAL A 41 22.81 4.47 -7.37
N LEU A 42 23.46 4.42 -6.21
CA LEU A 42 24.65 3.60 -5.98
C LEU A 42 24.22 2.26 -5.39
N THR A 43 24.57 1.17 -6.07
CA THR A 43 24.33 -0.20 -5.57
C THR A 43 25.65 -0.93 -5.36
N THR A 44 25.80 -1.59 -4.21
CA THR A 44 26.95 -2.41 -3.86
C THR A 44 26.51 -3.83 -3.56
N ALA A 45 27.33 -4.80 -3.96
CA ALA A 45 27.16 -6.21 -3.61
C ALA A 45 28.41 -6.71 -2.88
N VAL A 46 28.23 -7.38 -1.76
CA VAL A 46 29.29 -7.96 -0.93
C VAL A 46 28.87 -9.36 -0.50
N ALA A 47 29.80 -10.33 -0.57
CA ALA A 47 29.60 -11.67 -0.04
C ALA A 47 30.66 -12.02 0.99
N SER A 48 30.28 -12.83 2.00
CA SER A 48 31.24 -13.42 2.93
C SER A 48 32.15 -14.45 2.22
N LYS A 49 33.37 -14.63 2.72
CA LYS A 49 34.30 -15.62 2.18
C LYS A 49 33.95 -17.05 2.55
N GLU A 50 33.31 -17.22 3.70
CA GLU A 50 32.96 -18.51 4.29
C GLU A 50 31.44 -18.65 4.36
N ALA A 51 30.96 -19.88 4.19
CA ALA A 51 29.55 -20.22 4.39
C ALA A 51 29.19 -20.09 5.88
N LYS A 52 27.96 -19.71 6.17
CA LYS A 52 27.40 -19.74 7.53
C LYS A 52 26.74 -21.08 7.80
N ASP A 53 26.79 -21.50 9.05
CA ASP A 53 26.05 -22.67 9.51
C ASP A 53 24.59 -22.28 9.80
N VAL A 54 23.80 -22.27 8.75
CA VAL A 54 22.37 -21.95 8.75
C VAL A 54 21.66 -22.85 7.72
N ASP A 55 20.37 -23.01 7.89
CA ASP A 55 19.50 -23.82 7.03
C ASP A 55 18.86 -23.05 5.86
N PHE A 56 19.15 -21.76 5.75
CA PHE A 56 18.61 -20.90 4.70
C PHE A 56 19.71 -20.07 4.01
N PHE A 57 19.41 -19.52 2.84
CA PHE A 57 20.30 -18.59 2.15
C PHE A 57 20.27 -17.20 2.83
N PRO A 58 21.38 -16.73 3.45
CA PRO A 58 21.44 -15.48 4.18
C PRO A 58 21.66 -14.27 3.26
N LEU A 59 20.68 -13.95 2.41
CA LEU A 59 20.66 -12.76 1.56
C LEU A 59 19.98 -11.60 2.30
N THR A 60 20.65 -10.45 2.32
CA THR A 60 20.10 -9.20 2.82
C THR A 60 20.12 -8.15 1.71
N VAL A 61 18.94 -7.67 1.31
CA VAL A 61 18.79 -6.54 0.40
C VAL A 61 18.29 -5.34 1.20
N ASN A 62 19.01 -4.21 1.07
CA ASN A 62 18.66 -2.93 1.67
C ASN A 62 18.47 -1.88 0.59
N TYR A 63 17.43 -1.07 0.75
CA TYR A 63 17.19 0.12 -0.05
C TYR A 63 17.19 1.32 0.90
N GLU A 64 18.10 2.25 0.66
CA GLU A 64 18.33 3.39 1.54
C GLU A 64 17.89 4.70 0.86
N GLU A 65 16.88 5.32 1.42
CA GLU A 65 16.42 6.64 1.06
C GLU A 65 17.25 7.70 1.78
N LYS A 66 17.76 8.67 1.01
CA LYS A 66 18.46 9.84 1.53
C LYS A 66 17.66 11.09 1.19
N MET A 67 17.16 11.79 2.19
CA MET A 67 16.28 12.95 2.00
C MET A 67 16.95 14.07 1.17
N TYR A 68 18.28 14.16 1.19
CA TYR A 68 19.00 15.07 0.32
C TYR A 68 18.81 14.77 -1.18
N ALA A 69 18.43 13.54 -1.56
CA ALA A 69 18.18 13.14 -2.95
C ALA A 69 17.03 13.95 -3.59
N VAL A 70 16.12 14.47 -2.77
CA VAL A 70 15.01 15.35 -3.16
C VAL A 70 15.13 16.75 -2.52
N GLY A 71 16.33 17.12 -2.01
CA GLY A 71 16.59 18.43 -1.42
C GLY A 71 15.89 18.68 -0.08
N LYS A 72 15.45 17.62 0.62
CA LYS A 72 14.77 17.71 1.91
C LYS A 72 15.73 17.45 3.08
N ILE A 73 15.45 18.05 4.23
CA ILE A 73 16.02 17.69 5.53
C ILE A 73 14.98 16.82 6.24
N PRO A 74 15.37 15.66 6.84
CA PRO A 74 14.42 14.78 7.52
C PRO A 74 13.55 15.52 8.54
N GLY A 75 12.24 15.25 8.52
CA GLY A 75 11.24 15.93 9.35
C GLY A 75 11.31 15.59 10.85
N GLY A 76 11.90 14.44 11.22
CA GLY A 76 12.01 13.98 12.58
C GLY A 76 12.87 14.89 13.48
N PHE A 77 12.74 14.74 14.81
CA PHE A 77 13.44 15.57 15.81
C PHE A 77 14.97 15.60 15.61
N LEU A 78 15.59 14.46 15.28
CA LEU A 78 17.03 14.35 15.08
C LEU A 78 17.53 14.94 13.76
N ARG A 79 16.64 15.31 12.84
CA ARG A 79 16.97 15.80 11.49
C ARG A 79 17.91 14.86 10.74
N ARG A 80 17.78 13.57 10.96
CA ARG A 80 18.59 12.50 10.34
C ARG A 80 17.69 11.34 9.97
N GLU A 81 18.00 10.66 8.87
CA GLU A 81 17.35 9.42 8.48
C GLU A 81 17.51 8.37 9.60
N GLY A 82 16.40 7.71 9.93
CA GLY A 82 16.33 6.66 10.93
C GLY A 82 16.37 5.27 10.33
N ARG A 83 15.50 4.38 10.83
CA ARG A 83 15.26 3.08 10.21
C ARG A 83 14.53 3.27 8.88
N PRO A 84 14.71 2.34 7.91
CA PRO A 84 13.97 2.38 6.65
C PRO A 84 12.46 2.52 6.89
N GLY A 85 11.85 3.46 6.20
CA GLY A 85 10.40 3.65 6.18
C GLY A 85 9.67 2.49 5.50
N THR A 86 8.35 2.63 5.39
CA THR A 86 7.49 1.64 4.73
C THR A 86 7.90 1.46 3.27
N GLU A 87 8.03 2.55 2.51
CA GLU A 87 8.37 2.52 1.08
C GLU A 87 9.77 1.93 0.84
N ALA A 88 10.77 2.34 1.63
CA ALA A 88 12.11 1.75 1.55
C ALA A 88 12.11 0.23 1.85
N THR A 89 11.27 -0.21 2.80
CA THR A 89 11.11 -1.62 3.13
C THR A 89 10.45 -2.40 1.98
N LEU A 90 9.42 -1.83 1.36
CA LEU A 90 8.74 -2.41 0.20
C LEU A 90 9.66 -2.47 -1.03
N ALA A 91 10.42 -1.41 -1.30
CA ALA A 91 11.42 -1.37 -2.35
C ALA A 91 12.50 -2.46 -2.17
N ALA A 92 13.04 -2.60 -0.94
CA ALA A 92 13.99 -3.67 -0.63
C ALA A 92 13.41 -5.07 -0.89
N ARG A 93 12.14 -5.31 -0.55
CA ARG A 93 11.44 -6.57 -0.84
C ARG A 93 11.22 -6.78 -2.34
N LEU A 94 10.87 -5.72 -3.05
CA LEU A 94 10.66 -5.78 -4.50
C LEU A 94 11.94 -6.19 -5.24
N ILE A 95 13.11 -5.76 -4.75
CA ILE A 95 14.43 -6.10 -5.29
C ILE A 95 14.87 -7.51 -4.86
N ASP A 96 14.66 -7.90 -3.60
CA ASP A 96 15.03 -9.23 -3.07
C ASP A 96 14.35 -10.37 -3.82
N ARG A 97 13.04 -10.26 -4.06
CA ARG A 97 12.20 -11.34 -4.59
C ARG A 97 12.67 -11.91 -5.93
N PRO A 98 12.99 -11.11 -6.97
CA PRO A 98 13.45 -11.64 -8.24
C PRO A 98 14.93 -12.10 -8.21
N ILE A 99 15.73 -11.68 -7.22
CA ILE A 99 17.15 -12.01 -7.11
C ILE A 99 17.36 -13.35 -6.38
N ARG A 100 16.64 -13.56 -5.29
CA ARG A 100 16.83 -14.70 -4.38
C ARG A 100 16.74 -16.07 -5.07
N PRO A 101 15.78 -16.34 -5.97
CA PRO A 101 15.65 -17.64 -6.64
C PRO A 101 16.81 -17.97 -7.60
N LEU A 102 17.65 -16.99 -7.95
CA LEU A 102 18.75 -17.15 -8.90
C LEU A 102 20.10 -17.49 -8.27
N PHE A 103 20.08 -17.82 -6.97
CA PHE A 103 21.22 -18.46 -6.31
C PHE A 103 20.99 -19.96 -6.25
N GLU A 104 22.08 -20.72 -6.21
CA GLU A 104 21.98 -22.17 -6.12
C GLU A 104 21.45 -22.64 -4.76
N ASP A 105 20.65 -23.68 -4.78
CA ASP A 105 20.27 -24.37 -3.55
C ASP A 105 21.51 -24.84 -2.80
N GLY A 106 21.50 -24.72 -1.46
CA GLY A 106 22.66 -25.05 -0.66
C GLY A 106 23.73 -23.95 -0.56
N PHE A 107 23.59 -22.81 -1.28
CA PHE A 107 24.50 -21.67 -1.09
C PHE A 107 24.24 -21.00 0.25
N ARG A 108 25.27 -20.93 1.12
CA ARG A 108 25.15 -20.45 2.53
C ARG A 108 26.10 -19.30 2.88
N ASN A 109 26.85 -18.75 1.92
CA ASN A 109 27.60 -17.52 2.16
C ASN A 109 26.62 -16.35 2.33
N GLU A 110 26.90 -15.50 3.31
CA GLU A 110 26.10 -14.28 3.50
C GLU A 110 26.31 -13.31 2.32
N VAL A 111 25.24 -12.84 1.71
CA VAL A 111 25.27 -11.84 0.64
C VAL A 111 24.48 -10.61 1.08
N GLN A 112 25.09 -9.45 0.90
CA GLN A 112 24.45 -8.17 1.16
C GLN A 112 24.47 -7.29 -0.10
N VAL A 113 23.27 -6.82 -0.49
CA VAL A 113 23.10 -5.83 -1.54
C VAL A 113 22.53 -4.57 -0.92
N ILE A 114 23.19 -3.43 -1.14
CA ILE A 114 22.73 -2.13 -0.63
C ILE A 114 22.60 -1.17 -1.80
N SER A 115 21.39 -0.67 -2.02
CA SER A 115 21.07 0.38 -2.97
C SER A 115 20.80 1.68 -2.24
N THR A 116 21.63 2.70 -2.47
CA THR A 116 21.50 4.03 -1.87
C THR A 116 21.05 5.03 -2.92
N VAL A 117 19.91 5.67 -2.70
CA VAL A 117 19.36 6.71 -3.59
C VAL A 117 20.07 8.03 -3.32
N LEU A 118 20.77 8.54 -4.33
CA LEU A 118 21.60 9.76 -4.21
C LEU A 118 20.97 11.00 -4.85
N SER A 119 20.11 10.82 -5.85
CA SER A 119 19.34 11.88 -6.52
C SER A 119 18.07 11.29 -7.10
N VAL A 120 16.98 12.06 -7.14
CA VAL A 120 15.67 11.64 -7.69
C VAL A 120 15.13 12.65 -8.68
N GLU A 121 14.81 12.19 -9.88
CA GLU A 121 13.88 12.77 -10.83
C GLU A 121 12.58 11.97 -10.75
N TYR A 122 11.47 12.60 -10.42
CA TYR A 122 10.20 11.89 -10.12
C TYR A 122 9.64 11.04 -11.29
N ASP A 123 9.96 11.41 -12.53
CA ASP A 123 9.60 10.63 -13.72
C ASP A 123 10.57 9.47 -14.01
N CYS A 124 11.52 9.22 -13.11
CA CYS A 124 12.54 8.17 -13.23
C CYS A 124 12.61 7.39 -11.93
N ASP A 125 11.84 6.30 -11.84
CA ASP A 125 11.68 5.51 -10.62
C ASP A 125 13.04 5.01 -10.07
N PRO A 126 13.46 5.45 -8.87
CA PRO A 126 14.70 5.02 -8.26
C PRO A 126 14.70 3.53 -7.86
N VAL A 127 13.54 2.91 -7.65
CA VAL A 127 13.44 1.48 -7.30
C VAL A 127 13.81 0.61 -8.50
N MET A 128 13.35 0.98 -9.71
CA MET A 128 13.72 0.27 -10.92
C MET A 128 15.21 0.45 -11.26
N ALA A 129 15.76 1.64 -11.03
CA ALA A 129 17.21 1.89 -11.15
C ALA A 129 18.03 1.07 -10.13
N ALA A 130 17.54 0.95 -8.89
CA ALA A 130 18.15 0.12 -7.84
C ALA A 130 18.09 -1.38 -8.18
N MET A 131 17.00 -1.84 -8.75
CA MET A 131 16.86 -3.24 -9.19
C MET A 131 17.88 -3.58 -10.30
N LEU A 132 18.01 -2.70 -11.29
CA LEU A 132 19.04 -2.83 -12.34
C LEU A 132 20.45 -2.84 -11.76
N GLY A 133 20.75 -1.89 -10.84
CA GLY A 133 22.02 -1.81 -10.14
C GLY A 133 22.33 -3.05 -9.31
N SER A 134 21.31 -3.61 -8.64
CA SER A 134 21.42 -4.85 -7.84
C SER A 134 21.74 -6.05 -8.73
N SER A 135 20.99 -6.22 -9.81
CA SER A 135 21.25 -7.26 -10.81
C SER A 135 22.67 -7.17 -11.37
N LEU A 136 23.05 -5.99 -11.82
CA LEU A 136 24.34 -5.80 -12.49
C LEU A 136 25.51 -5.92 -11.51
N SER A 137 25.41 -5.40 -10.27
CA SER A 137 26.46 -5.55 -9.26
C SER A 137 26.72 -7.03 -8.91
N LEU A 138 25.67 -7.83 -8.80
CA LEU A 138 25.78 -9.28 -8.60
C LEU A 138 26.37 -9.97 -9.84
N SER A 139 25.90 -9.61 -11.03
CA SER A 139 26.32 -10.25 -12.28
C SER A 139 27.78 -10.01 -12.63
N VAL A 140 28.30 -8.77 -12.45
CA VAL A 140 29.71 -8.44 -12.75
C VAL A 140 30.67 -8.86 -11.63
N SER A 141 30.17 -9.12 -10.40
CA SER A 141 31.01 -9.56 -9.28
C SER A 141 31.41 -11.02 -9.39
N ASN A 142 32.30 -11.47 -8.51
CA ASN A 142 32.63 -12.89 -8.35
C ASN A 142 31.60 -13.67 -7.52
N ILE A 143 30.47 -13.06 -7.10
CA ILE A 143 29.39 -13.74 -6.37
C ILE A 143 28.65 -14.69 -7.34
N PRO A 144 28.35 -15.96 -6.96
CA PRO A 144 27.73 -16.95 -7.85
C PRO A 144 26.22 -16.68 -8.01
N PHE A 145 25.88 -15.75 -8.88
CA PHE A 145 24.52 -15.33 -9.23
C PHE A 145 24.19 -15.74 -10.68
N LYS A 146 23.04 -16.38 -10.88
CA LYS A 146 22.56 -16.90 -12.18
C LYS A 146 21.79 -15.86 -13.02
N GLY A 147 21.89 -14.56 -12.67
CA GLY A 147 21.30 -13.49 -13.48
C GLY A 147 22.05 -13.22 -14.78
N PRO A 148 21.76 -12.08 -15.47
CA PRO A 148 21.07 -10.91 -14.89
C PRO A 148 19.54 -11.00 -14.89
N ILE A 149 18.93 -10.10 -14.09
CA ILE A 149 17.51 -9.78 -14.14
C ILE A 149 17.32 -8.32 -14.53
N ALA A 150 16.10 -7.98 -14.93
CA ALA A 150 15.66 -6.60 -15.01
C ALA A 150 14.23 -6.47 -14.52
N GLY A 151 13.83 -5.27 -14.15
CA GLY A 151 12.45 -4.92 -13.81
C GLY A 151 12.03 -3.62 -14.45
N VAL A 152 10.73 -3.49 -14.68
CA VAL A 152 10.11 -2.28 -15.24
C VAL A 152 8.78 -2.02 -14.56
N THR A 153 8.37 -0.75 -14.58
CA THR A 153 6.99 -0.37 -14.26
C THR A 153 6.19 -0.33 -15.58
N VAL A 154 4.97 -0.88 -15.57
CA VAL A 154 4.05 -0.83 -16.71
C VAL A 154 2.76 -0.15 -16.27
N GLY A 155 2.39 0.90 -16.99
CA GLY A 155 1.09 1.56 -16.90
C GLY A 155 0.17 1.16 -18.03
N TYR A 156 -1.15 1.32 -17.82
CA TYR A 156 -2.16 1.24 -18.87
C TYR A 156 -2.90 2.56 -18.93
N VAL A 157 -2.46 3.42 -19.86
CA VAL A 157 -2.83 4.84 -19.94
C VAL A 157 -3.62 5.06 -21.22
N ASP A 158 -4.85 5.54 -21.12
CA ASP A 158 -5.72 5.86 -22.26
C ASP A 158 -5.87 4.69 -23.30
N GLY A 159 -5.80 3.45 -22.81
CA GLY A 159 -5.92 2.25 -23.65
C GLY A 159 -4.61 1.72 -24.22
N GLU A 160 -3.46 2.28 -23.85
CA GLU A 160 -2.13 1.86 -24.30
C GLU A 160 -1.22 1.46 -23.14
N TYR A 161 -0.38 0.45 -23.36
CA TYR A 161 0.65 0.06 -22.40
C TYR A 161 1.85 0.99 -22.50
N VAL A 162 2.35 1.45 -21.34
CA VAL A 162 3.48 2.38 -21.25
C VAL A 162 4.53 1.83 -20.29
N ILE A 163 5.80 1.76 -20.73
CA ILE A 163 6.93 1.42 -19.86
C ILE A 163 7.36 2.64 -19.08
N ASN A 164 7.56 2.48 -17.77
CA ASN A 164 7.98 3.52 -16.85
C ASN A 164 7.20 4.83 -17.07
N PRO A 165 5.87 4.81 -16.87
CA PRO A 165 5.04 6.00 -17.07
C PRO A 165 5.52 7.16 -16.18
N THR A 166 5.40 8.38 -16.68
CA THR A 166 5.64 9.60 -15.90
C THR A 166 4.62 9.73 -14.77
N VAL A 167 4.88 10.61 -13.80
CA VAL A 167 3.93 10.91 -12.72
C VAL A 167 2.56 11.27 -13.28
N GLU A 168 2.49 12.17 -14.26
CA GLU A 168 1.24 12.58 -14.91
C GLU A 168 0.52 11.41 -15.62
N GLN A 169 1.28 10.52 -16.28
CA GLN A 169 0.71 9.34 -16.93
C GLN A 169 0.18 8.35 -15.88
N MET A 170 0.88 8.19 -14.75
CA MET A 170 0.48 7.27 -13.68
C MET A 170 -0.84 7.70 -13.02
N GLU A 171 -1.11 8.99 -12.86
CA GLU A 171 -2.40 9.49 -12.37
C GLU A 171 -3.59 9.02 -13.22
N ARG A 172 -3.41 8.97 -14.55
CA ARG A 172 -4.41 8.51 -15.53
C ARG A 172 -4.39 7.01 -15.76
N SER A 173 -3.34 6.34 -15.32
CA SER A 173 -3.19 4.89 -15.50
C SER A 173 -4.23 4.11 -14.70
N THR A 174 -4.73 3.03 -15.31
CA THR A 174 -5.58 2.03 -14.63
C THR A 174 -4.78 0.84 -14.11
N VAL A 175 -3.48 0.77 -14.41
CA VAL A 175 -2.55 -0.27 -13.96
C VAL A 175 -1.27 0.41 -13.44
N ASP A 176 -0.84 0.03 -12.25
CA ASP A 176 0.50 0.27 -11.72
C ASP A 176 1.13 -1.10 -11.48
N LEU A 177 1.84 -1.60 -12.49
CA LEU A 177 2.45 -2.94 -12.48
C LEU A 177 3.95 -2.82 -12.41
N LYS A 178 4.55 -3.48 -11.43
CA LYS A 178 5.99 -3.74 -11.35
C LYS A 178 6.23 -5.19 -11.70
N VAL A 179 7.01 -5.42 -12.75
CA VAL A 179 7.33 -6.76 -13.26
C VAL A 179 8.83 -6.90 -13.39
N ALA A 180 9.36 -8.06 -12.96
CA ALA A 180 10.76 -8.41 -13.13
C ALA A 180 10.91 -9.85 -13.61
N GLY A 181 12.03 -10.14 -14.25
CA GLY A 181 12.30 -11.47 -14.78
C GLY A 181 13.71 -11.61 -15.33
N THR A 182 13.94 -12.82 -15.83
CA THR A 182 15.11 -13.19 -16.62
C THR A 182 14.82 -13.01 -18.13
N ILE A 183 15.77 -13.32 -18.96
CA ILE A 183 15.56 -13.30 -20.42
C ILE A 183 14.47 -14.27 -20.87
N ASP A 184 14.33 -15.38 -20.17
CA ASP A 184 13.45 -16.49 -20.56
C ASP A 184 12.07 -16.40 -19.92
N ALA A 185 11.95 -15.83 -18.73
CA ALA A 185 10.71 -15.91 -17.96
C ALA A 185 10.54 -14.80 -16.91
N ILE A 186 9.29 -14.59 -16.50
CA ILE A 186 8.90 -13.68 -15.44
C ILE A 186 9.04 -14.38 -14.11
N ASN A 187 9.65 -13.73 -13.12
CA ASN A 187 9.87 -14.29 -11.79
C ASN A 187 9.34 -13.43 -10.63
N MET A 188 8.89 -12.21 -10.91
CA MET A 188 8.24 -11.36 -9.90
C MET A 188 7.21 -10.45 -10.56
N VAL A 189 6.04 -10.36 -9.94
CA VAL A 189 4.96 -9.43 -10.31
C VAL A 189 4.40 -8.78 -9.06
N GLU A 190 4.15 -7.48 -9.13
CA GLU A 190 3.43 -6.72 -8.10
C GLU A 190 2.62 -5.61 -8.75
N ALA A 191 1.31 -5.59 -8.55
CA ALA A 191 0.44 -4.61 -9.21
C ALA A 191 -0.66 -4.08 -8.30
N GLY A 192 -1.00 -2.82 -8.53
CA GLY A 192 -2.29 -2.22 -8.21
C GLY A 192 -3.05 -1.92 -9.48
N ALA A 193 -4.38 -2.06 -9.48
CA ALA A 193 -5.16 -1.82 -10.68
C ALA A 193 -6.59 -1.35 -10.37
N LYS A 194 -7.14 -0.53 -11.26
CA LYS A 194 -8.50 0.01 -11.13
C LYS A 194 -9.50 -0.92 -11.83
N GLU A 195 -9.69 -2.12 -11.26
CA GLU A 195 -10.65 -3.15 -11.75
C GLU A 195 -10.43 -3.53 -13.22
N VAL A 196 -9.19 -3.83 -13.58
CA VAL A 196 -8.86 -4.28 -14.94
C VAL A 196 -9.12 -5.77 -15.12
N SER A 197 -9.38 -6.19 -16.36
CA SER A 197 -9.55 -7.60 -16.69
C SER A 197 -8.25 -8.39 -16.57
N GLU A 198 -8.35 -9.70 -16.40
CA GLU A 198 -7.24 -10.65 -16.40
C GLU A 198 -6.42 -10.55 -17.70
N GLU A 199 -7.07 -10.30 -18.83
CA GLU A 199 -6.43 -10.14 -20.15
C GLU A 199 -5.56 -8.87 -20.20
N ILE A 200 -6.08 -7.73 -19.74
CA ILE A 200 -5.30 -6.48 -19.66
C ILE A 200 -4.08 -6.67 -18.77
N MET A 201 -4.26 -7.32 -17.62
CA MET A 201 -3.16 -7.57 -16.69
C MET A 201 -2.11 -8.51 -17.29
N LEU A 202 -2.50 -9.62 -17.93
CA LEU A 202 -1.59 -10.53 -18.59
C LEU A 202 -0.80 -9.84 -19.69
N ASN A 203 -1.48 -9.07 -20.54
CA ASN A 203 -0.83 -8.32 -21.61
C ASN A 203 0.14 -7.26 -21.09
N ALA A 204 -0.18 -6.60 -19.97
CA ALA A 204 0.72 -5.65 -19.30
C ALA A 204 2.01 -6.37 -18.81
N ILE A 205 1.87 -7.55 -18.23
CA ILE A 205 2.99 -8.37 -17.78
C ILE A 205 3.89 -8.76 -18.95
N MET A 206 3.30 -9.26 -20.03
CA MET A 206 4.04 -9.67 -21.22
C MET A 206 4.71 -8.48 -21.93
N PHE A 207 4.02 -7.33 -22.00
CA PHE A 207 4.58 -6.10 -22.54
C PHE A 207 5.83 -5.65 -21.76
N GLY A 208 5.78 -5.73 -20.42
CA GLY A 208 6.92 -5.46 -19.56
C GLY A 208 8.08 -6.43 -19.81
N HIS A 209 7.80 -7.70 -20.04
CA HIS A 209 8.83 -8.71 -20.29
C HIS A 209 9.66 -8.44 -21.55
N GLU A 210 9.06 -7.90 -22.61
CA GLU A 210 9.82 -7.53 -23.82
C GLU A 210 10.86 -6.43 -23.52
N GLU A 211 10.55 -5.45 -22.70
CA GLU A 211 11.53 -4.44 -22.28
C GLU A 211 12.58 -5.01 -21.31
N ILE A 212 12.19 -5.94 -20.44
CA ILE A 212 13.11 -6.67 -19.55
C ILE A 212 14.18 -7.40 -20.37
N LYS A 213 13.79 -8.12 -21.43
CA LYS A 213 14.74 -8.80 -22.34
C LYS A 213 15.77 -7.85 -22.93
N ARG A 214 15.32 -6.66 -23.33
CA ARG A 214 16.21 -5.62 -23.89
C ARG A 214 17.21 -5.10 -22.85
N LEU A 215 16.76 -4.87 -21.62
CA LEU A 215 17.63 -4.43 -20.51
C LEU A 215 18.62 -5.53 -20.10
N ILE A 216 18.21 -6.78 -20.12
CA ILE A 216 19.09 -7.92 -19.84
C ILE A 216 20.17 -8.04 -20.91
N ALA A 217 19.83 -7.89 -22.19
CA ALA A 217 20.82 -7.89 -23.26
C ALA A 217 21.86 -6.76 -23.09
N PHE A 218 21.44 -5.58 -22.64
CA PHE A 218 22.34 -4.49 -22.29
C PHE A 218 23.26 -4.84 -21.10
N GLN A 219 22.71 -5.43 -20.04
CA GLN A 219 23.52 -5.89 -18.91
C GLN A 219 24.51 -6.99 -19.31
N GLN A 220 24.09 -7.94 -20.14
CA GLN A 220 24.94 -9.04 -20.59
C GLN A 220 26.17 -8.53 -21.36
N GLN A 221 26.03 -7.50 -22.19
CA GLN A 221 27.18 -6.86 -22.87
C GLN A 221 28.21 -6.32 -21.86
N ILE A 222 27.75 -5.75 -20.74
CA ILE A 222 28.62 -5.25 -19.67
C ILE A 222 29.29 -6.42 -18.93
N VAL A 223 28.53 -7.47 -18.62
CA VAL A 223 29.05 -8.66 -17.94
C VAL A 223 30.10 -9.38 -18.81
N ASP A 224 29.89 -9.48 -20.11
CA ASP A 224 30.83 -10.11 -21.04
C ASP A 224 32.17 -9.33 -21.14
N GLU A 225 32.13 -7.99 -20.96
CA GLU A 225 33.33 -7.16 -21.03
C GLU A 225 34.12 -7.12 -19.70
N ILE A 226 33.43 -7.03 -18.55
CA ILE A 226 34.06 -6.73 -17.26
C ILE A 226 33.70 -7.68 -16.12
N GLY A 227 32.87 -8.70 -16.41
CA GLY A 227 32.48 -9.67 -15.39
C GLY A 227 33.66 -10.43 -14.80
N GLN A 228 33.60 -10.67 -13.50
CA GLN A 228 34.61 -11.44 -12.77
C GLN A 228 34.28 -12.94 -12.84
N GLU A 229 35.32 -13.78 -12.79
CA GLU A 229 35.10 -15.22 -12.59
C GLU A 229 34.43 -15.49 -11.26
N LYS A 230 33.39 -16.33 -11.28
CA LYS A 230 32.61 -16.63 -10.06
C LYS A 230 33.43 -17.42 -9.07
N MET A 231 33.37 -17.04 -7.79
CA MET A 231 34.08 -17.74 -6.73
C MET A 231 33.56 -19.19 -6.59
N ALA A 232 34.50 -20.12 -6.36
CA ALA A 232 34.13 -21.47 -5.99
C ALA A 232 33.52 -21.49 -4.59
N VAL A 233 32.39 -22.12 -4.44
CA VAL A 233 31.66 -22.25 -3.16
C VAL A 233 31.37 -23.71 -2.87
N GLU A 234 31.38 -24.04 -1.59
CA GLU A 234 30.86 -25.33 -1.13
C GLU A 234 29.35 -25.21 -0.93
N LEU A 235 28.61 -25.99 -1.70
CA LEU A 235 27.17 -26.06 -1.53
C LEU A 235 26.86 -27.09 -0.43
N LYS A 236 25.91 -26.75 0.45
CA LYS A 236 25.34 -27.72 1.37
C LYS A 236 24.40 -28.62 0.57
N VAL A 237 24.86 -29.82 0.25
CA VAL A 237 24.15 -30.79 -0.56
C VAL A 237 23.77 -31.98 0.32
N ILE A 238 22.58 -32.49 0.13
CA ILE A 238 22.10 -33.69 0.81
C ILE A 238 22.91 -34.91 0.36
N ASP A 239 23.35 -35.73 1.27
CA ASP A 239 23.99 -37.03 0.95
C ASP A 239 22.94 -38.00 0.42
N GLU A 240 23.00 -38.34 -0.88
CA GLU A 240 22.06 -39.26 -1.52
C GLU A 240 21.97 -40.62 -0.83
N THR A 241 23.04 -41.08 -0.19
CA THR A 241 23.03 -42.37 0.53
C THR A 241 22.18 -42.27 1.77
N ILE A 242 22.38 -41.21 2.54
CA ILE A 242 21.61 -40.94 3.77
C ILE A 242 20.14 -40.67 3.40
N TYR A 243 19.89 -39.87 2.39
CA TYR A 243 18.54 -39.60 1.89
C TYR A 243 17.78 -40.89 1.54
N ASN A 244 18.40 -41.79 0.77
CA ASN A 244 17.78 -43.06 0.38
C ASN A 244 17.52 -44.01 1.58
N GLU A 245 18.42 -44.02 2.57
CA GLU A 245 18.24 -44.79 3.80
C GLU A 245 17.07 -44.22 4.62
N VAL A 246 17.02 -42.91 4.82
CA VAL A 246 15.91 -42.21 5.50
C VAL A 246 14.59 -42.42 4.75
N LEU A 247 14.60 -42.29 3.42
CA LEU A 247 13.42 -42.52 2.58
C LEU A 247 12.88 -43.95 2.77
N SER A 248 13.73 -44.96 2.76
CA SER A 248 13.32 -46.34 2.91
C SER A 248 12.67 -46.62 4.30
N MET A 249 13.08 -45.92 5.33
CA MET A 249 12.59 -46.06 6.71
C MET A 249 11.31 -45.22 6.96
N ALA A 250 11.28 -43.99 6.50
CA ALA A 250 10.29 -42.99 6.89
C ALA A 250 9.11 -42.83 5.91
N LEU A 251 9.28 -43.19 4.63
CA LEU A 251 8.32 -42.84 3.58
C LEU A 251 6.88 -43.28 3.89
N SER A 252 6.68 -44.50 4.40
CA SER A 252 5.32 -45.00 4.68
C SER A 252 4.66 -44.22 5.81
N GLN A 253 5.41 -43.95 6.89
CA GLN A 253 4.91 -43.21 8.04
C GLN A 253 4.70 -41.73 7.69
N MET A 254 5.57 -41.18 6.86
CA MET A 254 5.46 -39.80 6.38
C MET A 254 4.22 -39.58 5.49
N LYS A 255 3.90 -40.55 4.60
CA LYS A 255 2.66 -40.53 3.81
C LYS A 255 1.41 -40.52 4.69
N GLU A 256 1.39 -41.38 5.73
CA GLU A 256 0.29 -41.42 6.70
C GLU A 256 0.16 -40.08 7.46
N ALA A 257 1.28 -39.46 7.86
CA ALA A 257 1.31 -38.18 8.55
C ALA A 257 0.84 -37.03 7.64
N ILE A 258 1.31 -36.95 6.40
CA ILE A 258 0.93 -35.94 5.42
C ILE A 258 -0.57 -35.97 5.11
N ALA A 259 -1.18 -37.16 5.09
CA ALA A 259 -2.61 -37.35 4.81
C ALA A 259 -3.54 -36.86 5.94
N ILE A 260 -3.03 -36.48 7.10
CA ILE A 260 -3.81 -35.91 8.20
C ILE A 260 -4.32 -34.50 7.80
N LYS A 261 -5.64 -34.31 7.83
CA LYS A 261 -6.26 -33.07 7.34
C LYS A 261 -6.09 -31.90 8.30
N ASP A 262 -6.15 -32.15 9.61
CA ASP A 262 -5.91 -31.09 10.60
C ASP A 262 -4.42 -30.73 10.62
N LYS A 263 -4.16 -29.40 10.61
CA LYS A 263 -2.79 -28.87 10.52
C LYS A 263 -1.97 -29.27 11.75
N GLN A 264 -2.52 -29.09 12.95
CA GLN A 264 -1.77 -29.31 14.19
C GLN A 264 -1.45 -30.80 14.37
N GLU A 265 -2.44 -31.67 14.19
CA GLU A 265 -2.27 -33.11 14.25
C GLU A 265 -1.28 -33.61 13.19
N ARG A 266 -1.32 -33.05 11.98
CA ARG A 266 -0.38 -33.36 10.90
C ARG A 266 1.04 -32.93 11.23
N ASP A 267 1.24 -31.72 11.71
CA ASP A 267 2.56 -31.17 12.06
C ASP A 267 3.16 -31.97 13.24
N GLU A 268 2.36 -32.38 14.24
CA GLU A 268 2.77 -33.25 15.33
C GLU A 268 3.16 -34.66 14.82
N ALA A 269 2.38 -35.23 13.90
CA ALA A 269 2.67 -36.54 13.32
C ALA A 269 3.96 -36.53 12.47
N ILE A 270 4.17 -35.48 11.66
CA ILE A 270 5.40 -35.27 10.89
C ILE A 270 6.60 -35.17 11.86
N SER A 271 6.48 -34.35 12.90
CA SER A 271 7.54 -34.16 13.90
C SER A 271 7.87 -35.49 14.61
N ALA A 272 6.88 -36.29 14.92
CA ALA A 272 7.11 -37.60 15.55
C ALA A 272 7.85 -38.58 14.62
N VAL A 273 7.63 -38.52 13.30
CA VAL A 273 8.39 -39.31 12.31
C VAL A 273 9.83 -38.81 12.25
N LYS A 274 10.04 -37.51 12.24
CA LYS A 274 11.35 -36.85 12.24
C LYS A 274 12.19 -37.26 13.46
N GLU A 275 11.63 -37.17 14.68
CA GLU A 275 12.31 -37.59 15.91
C GLU A 275 12.80 -39.03 15.83
N LYS A 276 11.99 -39.96 15.32
CA LYS A 276 12.40 -41.35 15.13
C LYS A 276 13.55 -41.53 14.15
N VAL A 277 13.57 -40.75 13.07
CA VAL A 277 14.66 -40.79 12.09
C VAL A 277 15.95 -40.28 12.71
N LEU A 278 15.90 -39.13 13.39
CA LEU A 278 17.06 -38.56 14.09
C LEU A 278 17.63 -39.50 15.15
N GLU A 279 16.79 -40.22 15.93
CA GLU A 279 17.25 -41.23 16.90
C GLU A 279 18.03 -42.38 16.24
N VAL A 280 17.66 -42.78 15.01
CA VAL A 280 18.33 -43.90 14.30
C VAL A 280 19.62 -43.47 13.60
N PHE A 281 19.63 -42.27 13.04
CA PHE A 281 20.76 -41.78 12.22
C PHE A 281 21.82 -41.01 13.02
N GLU A 282 21.63 -40.74 14.34
CA GLU A 282 22.63 -40.14 15.24
C GLU A 282 23.48 -39.05 14.61
N GLU A 283 22.91 -37.91 14.32
CA GLU A 283 23.58 -36.73 13.68
C GLU A 283 24.00 -36.92 12.19
N LYS A 284 23.73 -38.05 11.56
CA LYS A 284 24.02 -38.23 10.13
C LYS A 284 22.92 -37.71 9.23
N ALA A 285 21.66 -37.80 9.64
CA ALA A 285 20.55 -37.19 8.96
C ALA A 285 20.34 -35.77 9.51
N THR A 286 19.95 -34.84 8.63
CA THR A 286 19.63 -33.47 9.00
C THR A 286 18.14 -33.20 8.83
N ASP A 287 17.62 -32.14 9.46
CA ASP A 287 16.23 -31.69 9.25
C ASP A 287 15.93 -31.40 7.76
N GLU A 288 16.97 -31.06 6.97
CA GLU A 288 16.84 -30.83 5.52
C GLU A 288 16.56 -32.12 4.75
N ASP A 289 17.20 -33.27 5.13
CA ASP A 289 16.97 -34.56 4.47
C ASP A 289 15.50 -35.00 4.63
N GLU A 290 14.90 -34.74 5.79
CA GLU A 290 13.52 -35.09 6.09
C GLU A 290 12.53 -34.13 5.42
N LEU A 291 12.85 -32.84 5.37
CA LEU A 291 12.03 -31.83 4.74
C LEU A 291 11.89 -32.13 3.23
N ASP A 292 12.96 -32.58 2.58
CA ASP A 292 12.95 -32.94 1.17
C ASP A 292 12.08 -34.18 0.88
N ILE A 293 12.05 -35.15 1.78
CA ILE A 293 11.12 -36.31 1.65
C ILE A 293 9.67 -35.83 1.71
N VAL A 294 9.33 -34.93 2.65
CA VAL A 294 7.99 -34.34 2.74
C VAL A 294 7.67 -33.57 1.48
N LYS A 295 8.63 -32.75 1.02
CA LYS A 295 8.50 -31.96 -0.21
C LYS A 295 8.26 -32.84 -1.44
N ASP A 296 9.09 -33.85 -1.63
CA ASP A 296 9.00 -34.74 -2.78
C ASP A 296 7.69 -35.51 -2.82
N GLU A 297 7.23 -36.04 -1.67
CA GLU A 297 5.98 -36.77 -1.61
C GLU A 297 4.76 -35.89 -1.80
N VAL A 298 4.69 -34.74 -1.15
CA VAL A 298 3.58 -33.77 -1.36
C VAL A 298 3.53 -33.33 -2.83
N ARG A 299 4.67 -33.04 -3.44
CA ARG A 299 4.74 -32.65 -4.85
C ARG A 299 4.32 -33.79 -5.77
N ARG A 300 4.71 -35.02 -5.47
CA ARG A 300 4.29 -36.23 -6.21
C ARG A 300 2.77 -36.43 -6.12
N GLU A 301 2.20 -36.39 -4.92
CA GLU A 301 0.75 -36.52 -4.71
C GLU A 301 -0.04 -35.46 -5.50
N ILE A 302 0.40 -34.21 -5.47
CA ILE A 302 -0.26 -33.12 -6.20
C ILE A 302 -0.13 -33.29 -7.71
N THR A 303 1.06 -33.65 -8.22
CA THR A 303 1.32 -33.71 -9.66
C THR A 303 0.85 -35.00 -10.32
N GLU A 304 1.01 -36.14 -9.65
CA GLU A 304 0.72 -37.47 -10.20
C GLU A 304 -0.67 -37.96 -9.78
N ASP A 305 -0.94 -37.98 -8.46
CA ASP A 305 -2.19 -38.51 -7.91
C ASP A 305 -3.33 -37.48 -7.92
N LYS A 306 -3.03 -36.18 -8.10
CA LYS A 306 -3.97 -35.06 -8.01
C LYS A 306 -4.65 -34.95 -6.65
N ILE A 307 -3.91 -35.31 -5.58
CA ILE A 307 -4.35 -35.27 -4.18
C ILE A 307 -3.64 -34.11 -3.48
N ARG A 308 -4.39 -33.31 -2.76
CA ARG A 308 -3.87 -32.23 -1.89
C ARG A 308 -3.72 -32.74 -0.44
N PRO A 309 -2.78 -32.19 0.36
CA PRO A 309 -2.55 -32.63 1.74
C PRO A 309 -3.79 -32.62 2.65
N ASP A 310 -4.74 -31.74 2.39
CA ASP A 310 -6.02 -31.66 3.12
C ASP A 310 -7.17 -32.41 2.43
N GLY A 311 -6.90 -33.09 1.32
CA GLY A 311 -7.84 -33.91 0.56
C GLY A 311 -8.84 -33.13 -0.30
N ARG A 312 -8.67 -31.80 -0.47
CA ARG A 312 -9.48 -30.99 -1.39
C ARG A 312 -9.17 -31.30 -2.86
N ALA A 313 -10.14 -31.01 -3.73
CA ALA A 313 -9.88 -30.96 -5.16
C ALA A 313 -8.98 -29.77 -5.50
N LEU A 314 -8.30 -29.82 -6.68
CA LEU A 314 -7.31 -28.80 -7.08
C LEU A 314 -7.89 -27.37 -7.16
N THR A 315 -9.18 -27.24 -7.49
CA THR A 315 -9.89 -25.96 -7.61
C THR A 315 -10.80 -25.62 -6.42
N GLU A 316 -10.78 -26.46 -5.38
CA GLU A 316 -11.65 -26.31 -4.23
C GLU A 316 -11.10 -25.29 -3.23
N ILE A 317 -11.97 -24.37 -2.77
CA ILE A 317 -11.68 -23.39 -1.74
C ILE A 317 -11.98 -23.99 -0.35
N ARG A 318 -11.17 -23.68 0.65
CA ARG A 318 -11.43 -24.04 2.05
C ARG A 318 -12.79 -23.50 2.52
N PRO A 319 -13.44 -24.14 3.49
CA PRO A 319 -14.71 -23.66 4.06
C PRO A 319 -14.61 -22.21 4.50
N LEU A 320 -15.63 -21.42 4.14
CA LEU A 320 -15.73 -19.99 4.45
C LEU A 320 -16.73 -19.76 5.59
N ALA A 321 -16.37 -18.89 6.54
CA ALA A 321 -17.25 -18.39 7.56
C ALA A 321 -16.92 -16.92 7.87
N SER A 322 -17.95 -16.08 8.01
CA SER A 322 -17.72 -14.65 8.28
C SER A 322 -18.84 -14.05 9.09
N ARG A 323 -18.54 -12.99 9.81
CA ARG A 323 -19.52 -12.15 10.49
C ARG A 323 -19.01 -10.71 10.61
N VAL A 324 -19.93 -9.76 10.64
CA VAL A 324 -19.66 -8.34 10.90
C VAL A 324 -20.09 -7.95 12.31
N ASP A 325 -19.72 -6.75 12.75
CA ASP A 325 -20.05 -6.19 14.08
C ASP A 325 -19.54 -7.06 15.24
N VAL A 326 -18.34 -7.58 15.10
CA VAL A 326 -17.71 -8.45 16.09
C VAL A 326 -17.39 -7.68 17.37
N LEU A 327 -17.00 -6.41 17.23
CA LEU A 327 -16.56 -5.56 18.32
C LEU A 327 -17.53 -4.39 18.53
N PRO A 328 -18.11 -4.23 19.72
CA PRO A 328 -19.27 -3.34 19.91
C PRO A 328 -18.93 -1.84 19.90
N ARG A 329 -17.68 -1.44 20.14
CA ARG A 329 -17.30 -0.02 20.26
C ARG A 329 -16.42 0.48 19.12
N THR A 330 -16.03 -0.38 18.19
CA THR A 330 -15.27 0.02 17.00
C THR A 330 -16.18 0.68 15.97
N HIS A 331 -15.60 1.38 15.00
CA HIS A 331 -16.38 2.04 13.96
C HIS A 331 -16.90 1.06 12.92
N GLY A 332 -16.20 -0.06 12.72
CA GLY A 332 -16.63 -1.22 11.95
C GLY A 332 -15.70 -2.39 12.23
N SER A 333 -16.21 -3.60 12.20
CA SER A 333 -15.41 -4.81 12.39
C SER A 333 -15.99 -5.99 11.65
N ALA A 334 -15.12 -6.86 11.14
CA ALA A 334 -15.49 -8.10 10.49
C ALA A 334 -14.48 -9.21 10.80
N LEU A 335 -14.98 -10.39 11.06
CA LEU A 335 -14.21 -11.61 11.17
C LEU A 335 -14.41 -12.42 9.90
N PHE A 336 -13.31 -12.75 9.22
CA PHE A 336 -13.30 -13.62 8.05
C PHE A 336 -12.45 -14.84 8.34
N THR A 337 -13.01 -16.00 8.09
CA THR A 337 -12.36 -17.30 8.29
C THR A 337 -12.40 -18.11 7.00
N ARG A 338 -11.27 -18.67 6.61
CA ARG A 338 -11.11 -19.59 5.48
C ARG A 338 -10.30 -20.80 5.92
N GLY A 339 -10.99 -21.91 6.21
CA GLY A 339 -10.39 -23.06 6.86
C GLY A 339 -9.72 -22.65 8.18
N GLN A 340 -8.44 -22.91 8.30
CA GLN A 340 -7.60 -22.57 9.45
C GLN A 340 -6.82 -21.25 9.25
N THR A 341 -7.43 -20.28 8.57
CA THR A 341 -6.90 -18.93 8.45
C THR A 341 -7.99 -17.92 8.81
N GLN A 342 -7.73 -17.10 9.82
CA GLN A 342 -8.70 -16.16 10.37
C GLN A 342 -8.12 -14.76 10.51
N SER A 343 -8.85 -13.75 10.01
CA SER A 343 -8.52 -12.33 10.10
C SER A 343 -9.66 -11.55 10.71
N LEU A 344 -9.35 -10.75 11.72
CA LEU A 344 -10.24 -9.74 12.30
C LEU A 344 -9.87 -8.38 11.75
N GLY A 345 -10.67 -7.87 10.81
CA GLY A 345 -10.54 -6.51 10.27
C GLY A 345 -11.28 -5.51 11.15
N VAL A 346 -10.61 -4.44 11.54
CA VAL A 346 -11.17 -3.37 12.39
C VAL A 346 -10.96 -2.02 11.73
N VAL A 347 -12.04 -1.28 11.50
CA VAL A 347 -12.02 0.05 10.89
C VAL A 347 -12.14 1.12 11.95
N THR A 348 -11.30 2.14 11.82
CA THR A 348 -11.40 3.40 12.57
C THR A 348 -11.53 4.54 11.57
N LEU A 349 -12.53 5.40 11.77
CA LEU A 349 -12.75 6.61 11.01
C LEU A 349 -12.24 7.81 11.82
N GLY A 350 -11.40 8.61 11.21
CA GLY A 350 -10.81 9.81 11.79
C GLY A 350 -11.12 11.07 10.99
N ASN A 351 -10.62 12.21 11.46
CA ASN A 351 -10.70 13.48 10.76
C ASN A 351 -9.53 13.65 9.78
N LEU A 352 -9.50 14.71 9.02
CA LEU A 352 -8.40 15.03 8.11
C LEU A 352 -7.07 15.24 8.85
N SER A 353 -7.10 15.82 10.05
CA SER A 353 -5.90 15.98 10.89
C SER A 353 -5.31 14.66 11.40
N ASP A 354 -6.00 13.54 11.21
CA ASP A 354 -5.53 12.19 11.56
C ASP A 354 -4.85 11.49 10.35
N GLU A 355 -4.71 12.17 9.20
CA GLU A 355 -3.98 11.65 8.04
C GLU A 355 -2.52 11.36 8.40
N GLN A 356 -1.97 10.30 7.84
CA GLN A 356 -0.55 9.98 8.02
C GLN A 356 0.30 10.98 7.23
N ILE A 357 1.22 11.65 7.92
CA ILE A 357 2.22 12.50 7.25
C ILE A 357 3.28 11.61 6.63
N ILE A 358 3.55 11.80 5.34
CA ILE A 358 4.57 11.09 4.58
C ILE A 358 5.84 11.95 4.56
N ASP A 359 6.94 11.41 5.08
CA ASP A 359 8.27 12.06 5.11
C ASP A 359 9.29 11.11 4.48
N ASP A 360 9.21 10.94 3.17
CA ASP A 360 10.07 10.09 2.35
C ASP A 360 10.45 10.80 1.03
N LEU A 361 10.91 10.05 0.03
CA LEU A 361 11.32 10.57 -1.27
C LEU A 361 10.15 10.86 -2.23
N THR A 362 8.91 10.52 -1.88
CA THR A 362 7.75 10.73 -2.74
C THR A 362 7.27 12.19 -2.71
N GLN A 363 6.36 12.52 -3.63
CA GLN A 363 5.68 13.82 -3.67
C GLN A 363 4.45 13.88 -2.76
N GLU A 364 3.97 12.72 -2.32
CA GLU A 364 2.85 12.66 -1.39
C GLU A 364 3.25 13.25 -0.03
N GLU A 365 2.39 14.10 0.51
CA GLU A 365 2.60 14.71 1.82
C GLU A 365 1.73 14.05 2.90
N ASN A 366 0.55 13.57 2.53
CA ASN A 366 -0.43 12.97 3.44
C ASN A 366 -1.10 11.75 2.83
N LYS A 367 -1.45 10.79 3.70
CA LYS A 367 -2.13 9.55 3.34
C LYS A 367 -3.41 9.40 4.15
N ARG A 368 -4.55 9.39 3.46
CA ARG A 368 -5.90 9.31 4.04
C ARG A 368 -6.36 7.89 4.36
N PHE A 369 -5.92 6.92 3.58
CA PHE A 369 -6.28 5.51 3.74
C PHE A 369 -5.07 4.70 4.17
N MET A 370 -5.20 3.93 5.26
CA MET A 370 -4.12 3.13 5.84
C MET A 370 -4.63 1.73 6.16
N LEU A 371 -3.81 0.71 5.88
CA LEU A 371 -4.04 -0.66 6.33
C LEU A 371 -2.81 -1.19 7.05
N HIS A 372 -2.97 -1.56 8.32
CA HIS A 372 -1.94 -2.16 9.15
C HIS A 372 -2.27 -3.64 9.43
N TYR A 373 -1.25 -4.47 9.30
CA TYR A 373 -1.36 -5.92 9.41
C TYR A 373 -0.51 -6.42 10.58
N ASN A 374 -1.11 -7.19 11.47
CA ASN A 374 -0.46 -7.77 12.64
C ASN A 374 -0.52 -9.31 12.55
N PHE A 375 0.64 -9.94 12.73
CA PHE A 375 0.80 -11.40 12.70
C PHE A 375 1.48 -11.86 14.00
N PRO A 376 0.72 -12.04 15.09
CA PRO A 376 1.28 -12.52 16.35
C PRO A 376 1.62 -14.02 16.28
N ALA A 377 2.61 -14.46 17.05
CA ALA A 377 3.10 -15.84 17.06
C ALA A 377 2.01 -16.87 17.40
N PHE A 378 1.03 -16.50 18.24
CA PHE A 378 -0.07 -17.40 18.58
C PHE A 378 -0.94 -17.78 17.36
N SER A 379 -0.91 -17.00 16.28
CA SER A 379 -1.68 -17.29 15.06
C SER A 379 -1.22 -18.58 14.36
N VAL A 380 -0.01 -19.03 14.64
CA VAL A 380 0.55 -20.31 14.18
C VAL A 380 0.82 -21.30 15.33
N GLY A 381 0.33 -20.98 16.55
CA GLY A 381 0.49 -21.85 17.71
C GLY A 381 1.86 -21.74 18.40
N GLU A 382 2.63 -20.72 18.10
CA GLU A 382 3.99 -20.54 18.62
C GLU A 382 4.06 -19.51 19.77
N VAL A 383 5.11 -19.63 20.58
CA VAL A 383 5.53 -18.62 21.55
C VAL A 383 6.53 -17.69 20.89
N GLY A 384 6.27 -16.38 20.92
CA GLY A 384 7.13 -15.40 20.28
C GLY A 384 7.19 -14.07 21.01
N PHE A 385 8.22 -13.29 20.73
CA PHE A 385 8.36 -11.93 21.27
C PHE A 385 7.45 -10.95 20.52
N SER A 386 6.77 -10.08 21.28
CA SER A 386 6.07 -8.94 20.68
C SER A 386 7.11 -7.95 20.13
N ARG A 387 7.11 -7.73 18.83
CA ARG A 387 8.02 -6.83 18.11
C ARG A 387 7.23 -5.85 17.26
N ALA A 388 7.88 -4.77 16.85
CA ALA A 388 7.34 -3.95 15.76
C ALA A 388 7.21 -4.81 14.49
N PRO A 389 6.25 -4.50 13.60
CA PRO A 389 6.05 -5.23 12.35
C PRO A 389 7.36 -5.38 11.57
N GLY A 390 7.66 -6.60 11.14
CA GLY A 390 8.80 -6.91 10.30
C GLY A 390 8.51 -6.62 8.82
N ARG A 391 9.49 -6.89 7.96
CA ARG A 391 9.36 -6.66 6.50
C ARG A 391 8.20 -7.43 5.87
N ARG A 392 7.89 -8.64 6.38
CA ARG A 392 6.79 -9.48 5.86
C ARG A 392 5.44 -8.88 6.20
N GLU A 393 5.24 -8.46 7.45
CA GLU A 393 4.00 -7.84 7.91
C GLU A 393 3.74 -6.52 7.17
N ILE A 394 4.77 -5.69 6.96
CA ILE A 394 4.68 -4.46 6.17
C ILE A 394 4.24 -4.78 4.73
N GLY A 395 4.84 -5.79 4.11
CA GLY A 395 4.49 -6.22 2.74
C GLY A 395 3.06 -6.75 2.62
N HIS A 396 2.58 -7.52 3.60
CA HIS A 396 1.21 -8.03 3.63
C HIS A 396 0.19 -6.90 3.83
N GLY A 397 0.50 -5.95 4.72
CA GLY A 397 -0.33 -4.75 4.92
C GLY A 397 -0.43 -3.91 3.65
N ALA A 398 0.70 -3.66 2.99
CA ALA A 398 0.74 -2.89 1.74
C ALA A 398 -0.05 -3.55 0.59
N LEU A 399 -0.02 -4.88 0.48
CA LEU A 399 -0.84 -5.60 -0.50
C LEU A 399 -2.33 -5.41 -0.22
N GLY A 400 -2.75 -5.56 1.05
CA GLY A 400 -4.15 -5.34 1.46
C GLY A 400 -4.60 -3.89 1.22
N GLU A 401 -3.76 -2.93 1.57
CA GLU A 401 -4.01 -1.52 1.33
C GLU A 401 -4.18 -1.20 -0.15
N ARG A 402 -3.26 -1.66 -0.99
CA ARG A 402 -3.31 -1.49 -2.45
C ARG A 402 -4.58 -2.08 -3.06
N ALA A 403 -4.98 -3.28 -2.59
CA ALA A 403 -6.17 -3.95 -3.06
C ALA A 403 -7.46 -3.19 -2.74
N LEU A 404 -7.56 -2.62 -1.54
CA LEU A 404 -8.76 -1.92 -1.05
C LEU A 404 -8.79 -0.45 -1.45
N ALA A 405 -7.65 0.21 -1.65
CA ALA A 405 -7.56 1.62 -2.03
C ALA A 405 -8.39 1.96 -3.28
N GLN A 406 -8.53 1.00 -4.20
CA GLN A 406 -9.24 1.19 -5.46
C GLN A 406 -10.77 1.30 -5.33
N VAL A 407 -11.31 0.91 -4.20
CA VAL A 407 -12.76 0.96 -3.91
C VAL A 407 -13.13 1.97 -2.84
N ILE A 408 -12.13 2.65 -2.25
CA ILE A 408 -12.35 3.71 -1.26
C ILE A 408 -12.98 4.93 -1.96
N PRO A 409 -14.03 5.52 -1.39
CA PRO A 409 -14.67 6.72 -1.94
C PRO A 409 -13.72 7.93 -1.93
N SER A 410 -14.00 8.91 -2.79
CA SER A 410 -13.26 10.17 -2.82
C SER A 410 -13.38 10.91 -1.48
N LYS A 411 -12.51 11.89 -1.27
CA LYS A 411 -12.56 12.75 -0.07
C LYS A 411 -13.83 13.62 -0.03
N GLU A 412 -14.29 14.03 -1.19
CA GLU A 412 -15.51 14.82 -1.37
C GLU A 412 -16.77 14.02 -1.00
N ASP A 413 -16.79 12.73 -1.36
CA ASP A 413 -17.94 11.85 -1.09
C ASP A 413 -17.94 11.31 0.35
N PHE A 414 -16.76 11.08 0.93
CA PHE A 414 -16.60 10.53 2.26
C PHE A 414 -15.37 11.13 2.97
N PRO A 415 -15.50 12.25 3.68
CA PRO A 415 -14.39 13.08 4.17
C PRO A 415 -13.74 12.56 5.45
N TYR A 416 -13.48 11.26 5.51
CA TYR A 416 -12.84 10.64 6.66
C TYR A 416 -11.43 10.15 6.31
N THR A 417 -10.53 10.26 7.26
CA THR A 417 -9.34 9.42 7.32
C THR A 417 -9.76 8.03 7.73
N ILE A 418 -9.32 7.02 6.99
CA ILE A 418 -9.75 5.63 7.17
C ILE A 418 -8.52 4.79 7.54
N ARG A 419 -8.57 4.14 8.70
CA ARG A 419 -7.56 3.18 9.12
C ARG A 419 -8.17 1.80 9.31
N ILE A 420 -7.62 0.80 8.64
CA ILE A 420 -7.91 -0.61 8.89
C ILE A 420 -6.76 -1.22 9.68
N VAL A 421 -7.07 -1.99 10.69
CA VAL A 421 -6.14 -2.91 11.35
C VAL A 421 -6.63 -4.32 11.13
N SER A 422 -5.78 -5.17 10.59
CA SER A 422 -6.02 -6.60 10.43
C SER A 422 -5.24 -7.37 11.49
N GLU A 423 -5.93 -8.02 12.40
CA GLU A 423 -5.35 -8.95 13.38
C GLU A 423 -5.50 -10.38 12.85
N ILE A 424 -4.39 -11.04 12.60
CA ILE A 424 -4.40 -12.46 12.21
C ILE A 424 -4.50 -13.30 13.46
N LEU A 425 -5.63 -14.00 13.60
CA LEU A 425 -5.93 -14.79 14.79
C LEU A 425 -5.52 -16.25 14.62
N GLU A 426 -5.54 -16.75 13.38
CA GLU A 426 -5.12 -18.10 12.99
C GLU A 426 -4.57 -18.08 11.57
N SER A 427 -3.53 -18.88 11.27
CA SER A 427 -2.94 -18.91 9.93
C SER A 427 -2.49 -20.31 9.51
N ASN A 428 -3.02 -20.75 8.37
CA ASN A 428 -2.55 -21.87 7.57
C ASN A 428 -2.47 -21.46 6.09
N GLY A 429 -1.67 -20.41 5.83
CA GLY A 429 -1.45 -19.85 4.49
C GLY A 429 -2.46 -18.78 4.07
N SER A 430 -1.98 -17.83 3.27
CA SER A 430 -2.76 -16.73 2.66
C SER A 430 -3.48 -15.80 3.62
N SER A 431 -2.86 -15.46 4.74
CA SER A 431 -3.41 -14.51 5.72
C SER A 431 -3.61 -13.09 5.15
N SER A 432 -2.76 -12.66 4.21
CA SER A 432 -2.93 -11.36 3.53
C SER A 432 -4.23 -11.31 2.70
N GLN A 433 -4.63 -12.42 2.08
CA GLN A 433 -5.88 -12.48 1.33
C GLN A 433 -7.10 -12.50 2.26
N ALA A 434 -6.99 -13.14 3.42
CA ALA A 434 -8.02 -13.05 4.46
C ALA A 434 -8.14 -11.61 5.01
N THR A 435 -7.02 -10.88 5.12
CA THR A 435 -7.00 -9.44 5.48
C THR A 435 -7.80 -8.59 4.50
N ILE A 436 -7.66 -8.83 3.20
CA ILE A 436 -8.42 -8.10 2.17
C ILE A 436 -9.92 -8.36 2.34
N CYS A 437 -10.33 -9.61 2.53
CA CYS A 437 -11.73 -9.98 2.72
C CYS A 437 -12.31 -9.37 4.01
N SER A 438 -11.64 -9.53 5.15
CA SER A 438 -12.10 -8.96 6.42
C SER A 438 -12.13 -7.43 6.39
N GLY A 439 -11.11 -6.79 5.77
CA GLY A 439 -11.03 -5.35 5.60
C GLY A 439 -12.15 -4.80 4.73
N SER A 440 -12.47 -5.46 3.61
CA SER A 440 -13.59 -5.10 2.72
C SER A 440 -14.93 -5.13 3.46
N MET A 441 -15.20 -6.21 4.19
CA MET A 441 -16.44 -6.36 4.98
C MET A 441 -16.49 -5.36 6.14
N ALA A 442 -15.37 -5.10 6.81
CA ALA A 442 -15.28 -4.14 7.90
C ALA A 442 -15.52 -2.69 7.44
N LEU A 443 -15.07 -2.32 6.25
CA LEU A 443 -15.38 -1.03 5.62
C LEU A 443 -16.88 -0.86 5.41
N MET A 444 -17.55 -1.87 4.87
CA MET A 444 -19.02 -1.83 4.70
C MET A 444 -19.77 -1.77 6.03
N ALA A 445 -19.30 -2.52 7.03
CA ALA A 445 -19.85 -2.47 8.38
C ALA A 445 -19.63 -1.12 9.07
N ALA A 446 -18.58 -0.39 8.70
CA ALA A 446 -18.31 0.96 9.19
C ALA A 446 -19.16 2.05 8.51
N GLY A 447 -19.91 1.71 7.47
CA GLY A 447 -20.66 2.67 6.67
C GLY A 447 -19.80 3.43 5.65
N VAL A 448 -18.62 2.91 5.31
CA VAL A 448 -17.81 3.46 4.22
C VAL A 448 -18.44 3.03 2.90
N PRO A 449 -18.87 3.97 2.04
CA PRO A 449 -19.55 3.66 0.78
C PRO A 449 -18.53 3.22 -0.28
N ILE A 450 -17.89 2.06 -0.06
CA ILE A 450 -16.96 1.49 -1.04
C ILE A 450 -17.70 1.15 -2.33
N LYS A 451 -17.01 1.30 -3.45
CA LYS A 451 -17.56 1.05 -4.79
C LYS A 451 -18.07 -0.39 -4.96
N ALA A 452 -17.32 -1.35 -4.43
CA ALA A 452 -17.64 -2.78 -4.46
C ALA A 452 -16.84 -3.53 -3.38
N GLN A 453 -17.25 -4.73 -3.02
CA GLN A 453 -16.43 -5.62 -2.20
C GLN A 453 -15.22 -6.13 -2.97
N VAL A 454 -14.12 -6.30 -2.26
CA VAL A 454 -12.89 -6.88 -2.78
C VAL A 454 -12.61 -8.19 -2.06
N ALA A 455 -12.42 -9.26 -2.81
CA ALA A 455 -11.96 -10.54 -2.28
C ALA A 455 -10.55 -10.84 -2.76
N GLY A 456 -9.79 -11.54 -1.94
CA GLY A 456 -8.45 -12.00 -2.25
C GLY A 456 -8.34 -13.51 -2.19
N ILE A 457 -7.56 -14.08 -3.13
CA ILE A 457 -7.27 -15.51 -3.23
C ILE A 457 -5.79 -15.73 -3.53
N ALA A 458 -5.21 -16.82 -3.02
CA ALA A 458 -3.86 -17.24 -3.38
C ALA A 458 -3.90 -18.53 -4.18
N MET A 459 -3.23 -18.51 -5.33
CA MET A 459 -3.01 -19.62 -6.21
C MET A 459 -1.62 -20.20 -5.98
N GLY A 460 -1.46 -21.49 -6.16
CA GLY A 460 -0.17 -22.17 -6.14
C GLY A 460 0.13 -22.89 -7.42
N LEU A 461 1.38 -23.25 -7.57
CA LEU A 461 1.88 -24.08 -8.68
C LEU A 461 2.82 -25.14 -8.13
N VAL A 462 2.66 -26.36 -8.61
CA VAL A 462 3.67 -27.39 -8.47
C VAL A 462 4.05 -27.85 -9.88
N LYS A 463 5.32 -27.71 -10.23
CA LYS A 463 5.88 -28.08 -11.54
C LYS A 463 6.88 -29.21 -11.36
N LYS A 464 6.76 -30.24 -12.21
CA LYS A 464 7.72 -31.34 -12.29
C LYS A 464 7.98 -31.59 -13.78
N ASP A 465 9.19 -31.32 -14.22
CA ASP A 465 9.58 -31.37 -15.63
C ASP A 465 8.66 -30.50 -16.52
N GLU A 466 8.02 -31.10 -17.51
CA GLU A 466 7.07 -30.43 -18.40
C GLU A 466 5.63 -30.39 -17.84
N HIS A 467 5.38 -31.08 -16.72
CA HIS A 467 4.06 -31.14 -16.09
C HIS A 467 3.92 -30.10 -14.99
N TYR A 468 2.78 -29.44 -14.92
CA TYR A 468 2.45 -28.52 -13.85
C TYR A 468 1.01 -28.71 -13.36
N THR A 469 0.77 -28.30 -12.14
CA THR A 469 -0.55 -28.32 -11.52
C THR A 469 -0.78 -27.00 -10.80
N ILE A 470 -1.86 -26.31 -11.16
CA ILE A 470 -2.28 -25.07 -10.52
C ILE A 470 -3.26 -25.39 -9.40
N LEU A 471 -3.06 -24.79 -8.23
CA LEU A 471 -3.87 -25.00 -7.02
C LEU A 471 -4.63 -23.73 -6.68
N THR A 472 -5.92 -23.85 -6.41
CA THR A 472 -6.75 -22.74 -5.92
C THR A 472 -6.73 -22.74 -4.38
N ASP A 473 -6.59 -21.56 -3.78
CA ASP A 473 -6.60 -21.37 -2.33
C ASP A 473 -5.60 -22.27 -1.59
N ILE A 474 -4.31 -21.97 -1.77
CA ILE A 474 -3.23 -22.73 -1.16
C ILE A 474 -3.19 -22.58 0.36
N GLN A 475 -2.88 -23.67 1.04
CA GLN A 475 -2.54 -23.71 2.46
C GLN A 475 -1.03 -23.56 2.69
N GLY A 476 -0.63 -23.44 3.97
CA GLY A 476 0.76 -23.19 4.35
C GLY A 476 1.76 -24.20 3.80
N MET A 477 1.45 -25.51 3.80
CA MET A 477 2.33 -26.54 3.25
C MET A 477 2.48 -26.42 1.73
N GLU A 478 1.40 -26.11 1.02
CA GLU A 478 1.42 -25.92 -0.44
C GLU A 478 2.15 -24.63 -0.85
N ASP A 479 2.07 -23.57 -0.02
CA ASP A 479 2.88 -22.36 -0.19
C ASP A 479 4.37 -22.67 0.05
N HIS A 480 4.68 -23.38 1.11
CA HIS A 480 6.08 -23.67 1.47
C HIS A 480 6.78 -24.60 0.48
N LEU A 481 6.11 -25.69 0.07
CA LEU A 481 6.67 -26.75 -0.77
C LEU A 481 6.39 -26.57 -2.28
N GLY A 482 5.51 -25.64 -2.65
CA GLY A 482 5.18 -25.33 -4.03
C GLY A 482 6.19 -24.38 -4.68
N ASP A 483 5.99 -24.14 -5.98
CA ASP A 483 6.88 -23.36 -6.84
C ASP A 483 6.41 -21.90 -7.04
N MET A 484 5.15 -21.61 -6.74
CA MET A 484 4.55 -20.29 -6.91
C MET A 484 3.56 -19.99 -5.79
N ASP A 485 3.59 -18.77 -5.29
CA ASP A 485 2.55 -18.12 -4.49
C ASP A 485 2.03 -16.91 -5.28
N PHE A 486 0.84 -17.03 -5.84
CA PHE A 486 0.25 -16.05 -6.72
C PHE A 486 -1.05 -15.51 -6.12
N LYS A 487 -0.96 -14.30 -5.57
CA LYS A 487 -2.05 -13.62 -4.88
C LYS A 487 -2.77 -12.69 -5.83
N VAL A 488 -4.08 -12.87 -5.95
CA VAL A 488 -4.94 -12.04 -6.79
C VAL A 488 -6.10 -11.50 -5.95
N ALA A 489 -6.28 -10.20 -5.97
CA ALA A 489 -7.41 -9.52 -5.33
C ALA A 489 -8.20 -8.71 -6.35
N GLY A 490 -9.50 -8.60 -6.14
CA GLY A 490 -10.35 -7.81 -7.01
C GLY A 490 -11.82 -7.85 -6.62
N THR A 491 -12.59 -7.06 -7.37
CA THR A 491 -14.06 -7.03 -7.31
C THR A 491 -14.66 -8.07 -8.27
N SER A 492 -15.97 -8.03 -8.47
CA SER A 492 -16.64 -8.80 -9.54
C SER A 492 -16.22 -8.34 -10.94
N GLU A 493 -15.85 -7.08 -11.10
CA GLU A 493 -15.55 -6.46 -12.39
C GLU A 493 -14.10 -6.67 -12.84
N GLY A 494 -13.14 -6.75 -11.90
CA GLY A 494 -11.75 -6.92 -12.26
C GLY A 494 -10.77 -6.92 -11.10
N ILE A 495 -9.49 -6.97 -11.45
CA ILE A 495 -8.35 -7.03 -10.53
C ILE A 495 -8.10 -5.67 -9.91
N THR A 496 -7.87 -5.63 -8.59
CA THR A 496 -7.45 -4.44 -7.85
C THR A 496 -6.01 -4.54 -7.34
N ALA A 497 -5.53 -5.74 -7.06
CA ALA A 497 -4.12 -5.97 -6.73
C ALA A 497 -3.68 -7.38 -7.09
N LEU A 498 -2.37 -7.50 -7.35
CA LEU A 498 -1.74 -8.75 -7.70
C LEU A 498 -0.33 -8.80 -7.13
N GLN A 499 0.08 -9.97 -6.62
CA GLN A 499 1.43 -10.22 -6.17
C GLN A 499 1.80 -11.67 -6.48
N MET A 500 2.98 -11.89 -7.08
CA MET A 500 3.51 -13.19 -7.39
C MET A 500 4.92 -13.36 -6.85
N ASP A 501 5.14 -14.44 -6.14
CA ASP A 501 6.44 -14.94 -5.70
C ASP A 501 6.66 -16.32 -6.26
N ILE A 502 7.82 -16.60 -6.83
CA ILE A 502 8.18 -17.91 -7.35
C ILE A 502 9.49 -18.40 -6.75
N LYS A 503 9.69 -19.71 -6.76
CA LYS A 503 10.88 -20.42 -6.29
C LYS A 503 11.61 -21.18 -7.39
N ILE A 504 11.17 -21.00 -8.62
CA ILE A 504 11.74 -21.57 -9.86
C ILE A 504 12.19 -20.45 -10.79
N ASP A 505 12.86 -20.78 -11.87
CA ASP A 505 13.48 -19.81 -12.78
C ASP A 505 12.48 -18.86 -13.46
N GLY A 506 11.19 -19.23 -13.56
CA GLY A 506 10.14 -18.38 -14.10
C GLY A 506 8.92 -19.14 -14.60
N LEU A 507 7.92 -18.38 -15.07
CA LEU A 507 6.63 -18.89 -15.54
C LEU A 507 6.40 -18.52 -17.00
N SER A 508 5.77 -19.44 -17.75
CA SER A 508 5.31 -19.18 -19.11
C SER A 508 4.01 -18.36 -19.11
N GLU A 509 3.75 -17.69 -20.24
CA GLU A 509 2.49 -16.97 -20.47
C GLU A 509 1.26 -17.85 -20.23
N GLN A 510 1.32 -19.13 -20.68
CA GLN A 510 0.21 -20.06 -20.51
C GLN A 510 -0.12 -20.33 -19.03
N ILE A 511 0.89 -20.55 -18.20
CA ILE A 511 0.70 -20.77 -16.75
C ILE A 511 0.11 -19.54 -16.10
N LEU A 512 0.60 -18.33 -16.44
CA LEU A 512 0.05 -17.07 -15.92
C LEU A 512 -1.41 -16.88 -16.31
N LYS A 513 -1.76 -17.15 -17.58
CA LYS A 513 -3.13 -17.06 -18.10
C LYS A 513 -4.09 -18.00 -17.36
N GLU A 514 -3.70 -19.28 -17.22
CA GLU A 514 -4.52 -20.27 -16.53
C GLU A 514 -4.66 -19.93 -15.03
N SER A 515 -3.59 -19.46 -14.38
CA SER A 515 -3.60 -19.06 -12.98
C SER A 515 -4.52 -17.86 -12.73
N LEU A 516 -4.49 -16.86 -13.60
CA LEU A 516 -5.37 -15.68 -13.54
C LEU A 516 -6.83 -16.07 -13.69
N GLU A 517 -7.17 -16.90 -14.68
CA GLU A 517 -8.56 -17.34 -14.89
C GLU A 517 -9.07 -18.21 -13.73
N GLN A 518 -8.25 -19.13 -13.23
CA GLN A 518 -8.61 -19.94 -12.08
C GLN A 518 -8.76 -19.09 -10.80
N ALA A 519 -7.91 -18.07 -10.62
CA ALA A 519 -8.04 -17.09 -9.55
C ALA A 519 -9.34 -16.27 -9.65
N ARG A 520 -9.76 -15.89 -10.87
CA ARG A 520 -11.02 -15.19 -11.11
C ARG A 520 -12.22 -16.00 -10.62
N VAL A 521 -12.26 -17.27 -10.97
CA VAL A 521 -13.35 -18.16 -10.50
C VAL A 521 -13.38 -18.25 -8.99
N GLY A 522 -12.24 -18.48 -8.35
CA GLY A 522 -12.14 -18.56 -6.89
C GLY A 522 -12.50 -17.24 -6.19
N ARG A 523 -12.05 -16.11 -6.74
CA ARG A 523 -12.41 -14.77 -6.24
C ARG A 523 -13.91 -14.53 -6.25
N LEU A 524 -14.60 -14.90 -7.32
CA LEU A 524 -16.05 -14.74 -7.43
C LEU A 524 -16.81 -15.61 -6.41
N GLN A 525 -16.35 -16.81 -6.11
CA GLN A 525 -16.92 -17.66 -5.07
C GLN A 525 -16.77 -17.04 -3.67
N ILE A 526 -15.61 -16.45 -3.38
CA ILE A 526 -15.39 -15.76 -2.09
C ILE A 526 -16.27 -14.53 -2.00
N LEU A 527 -16.42 -13.75 -3.08
CA LEU A 527 -17.31 -12.58 -3.12
C LEU A 527 -18.78 -12.96 -2.90
N GLU A 528 -19.24 -14.08 -3.45
CA GLU A 528 -20.58 -14.60 -3.22
C GLU A 528 -20.81 -14.87 -1.72
N HIS A 529 -19.87 -15.53 -1.05
CA HIS A 529 -19.92 -15.73 0.39
C HIS A 529 -19.95 -14.40 1.16
N MET A 530 -19.05 -13.46 0.85
CA MET A 530 -18.97 -12.17 1.53
C MET A 530 -20.27 -11.37 1.34
N ASN A 531 -20.84 -11.37 0.14
CA ASN A 531 -22.10 -10.71 -0.17
C ASN A 531 -23.30 -11.34 0.59
N SER A 532 -23.25 -12.64 0.90
CA SER A 532 -24.28 -13.29 1.74
C SER A 532 -24.29 -12.79 3.18
N VAL A 533 -23.16 -12.26 3.67
CA VAL A 533 -23.00 -11.74 5.05
C VAL A 533 -23.31 -10.24 5.12
N ILE A 534 -22.79 -9.47 4.18
CA ILE A 534 -23.08 -8.04 4.04
C ILE A 534 -23.03 -7.67 2.55
N SER A 535 -24.20 -7.30 1.98
CA SER A 535 -24.34 -7.02 0.55
C SER A 535 -24.18 -5.56 0.19
N GLU A 536 -24.41 -4.65 1.14
CA GLU A 536 -24.34 -3.20 0.94
C GLU A 536 -23.67 -2.53 2.15
N PRO A 537 -22.93 -1.43 1.94
CA PRO A 537 -22.43 -0.61 3.03
C PRO A 537 -23.56 -0.10 3.92
N ARG A 538 -23.34 -0.01 5.22
CA ARG A 538 -24.30 0.62 6.14
C ARG A 538 -24.50 2.07 5.73
N GLN A 539 -25.72 2.55 5.86
CA GLN A 539 -26.10 3.92 5.48
C GLN A 539 -25.54 4.98 6.44
N GLU A 540 -25.32 4.60 7.69
CA GLU A 540 -24.78 5.49 8.71
C GLU A 540 -23.49 4.91 9.29
N VAL A 541 -22.55 5.80 9.62
CA VAL A 541 -21.36 5.44 10.37
C VAL A 541 -21.74 5.08 11.82
N SER A 542 -20.86 4.33 12.49
CA SER A 542 -21.02 3.96 13.90
C SER A 542 -21.32 5.19 14.77
N THR A 543 -22.16 5.00 15.80
CA THR A 543 -22.41 6.04 16.81
C THR A 543 -21.15 6.46 17.58
N PHE A 544 -20.11 5.64 17.57
CA PHE A 544 -18.81 5.94 18.17
C PHE A 544 -17.86 6.66 17.20
N ALA A 545 -18.17 6.68 15.89
CA ALA A 545 -17.38 7.41 14.91
C ALA A 545 -17.67 8.91 14.98
N PRO A 546 -16.70 9.78 14.71
CA PRO A 546 -16.96 11.21 14.58
C PRO A 546 -17.92 11.45 13.42
N LYS A 547 -18.91 12.33 13.63
CA LYS A 547 -19.74 12.86 12.56
C LYS A 547 -19.01 14.05 11.95
N ILE A 548 -19.03 14.16 10.62
CA ILE A 548 -18.38 15.26 9.89
C ILE A 548 -19.42 15.99 9.05
N LYS A 549 -19.41 17.32 9.11
CA LYS A 549 -20.12 18.19 8.17
C LYS A 549 -19.13 19.11 7.47
N ILE A 550 -19.35 19.32 6.19
CA ILE A 550 -18.56 20.23 5.36
C ILE A 550 -19.43 21.44 5.08
N ILE A 551 -18.88 22.62 5.27
CA ILE A 551 -19.45 23.89 4.80
C ILE A 551 -18.42 24.60 3.93
N LYS A 552 -18.91 25.40 2.98
CA LYS A 552 -18.08 26.19 2.07
C LYS A 552 -18.09 27.63 2.48
N ILE A 553 -16.92 28.22 2.70
CA ILE A 553 -16.74 29.66 2.91
C ILE A 553 -15.89 30.27 1.81
N LYS A 554 -15.96 31.58 1.62
CA LYS A 554 -15.07 32.25 0.68
C LYS A 554 -13.61 32.18 1.19
N PRO A 555 -12.62 31.91 0.31
CA PRO A 555 -11.21 31.83 0.73
C PRO A 555 -10.70 33.06 1.47
N GLU A 556 -11.16 34.26 1.09
CA GLU A 556 -10.82 35.52 1.78
C GLU A 556 -11.33 35.58 3.23
N LYS A 557 -12.35 34.81 3.59
CA LYS A 557 -12.93 34.73 4.94
C LYS A 557 -12.22 33.75 5.87
N ILE A 558 -11.35 32.91 5.33
CA ILE A 558 -10.58 31.92 6.14
C ILE A 558 -9.85 32.62 7.28
N LYS A 559 -9.22 33.77 7.00
CA LYS A 559 -8.50 34.53 8.02
C LYS A 559 -9.40 35.06 9.14
N ASP A 560 -10.67 35.36 8.84
CA ASP A 560 -11.64 35.85 9.83
C ASP A 560 -12.09 34.72 10.76
N VAL A 561 -12.26 33.51 10.23
CA VAL A 561 -12.60 32.31 10.98
C VAL A 561 -11.42 31.82 11.84
N ILE A 562 -10.19 31.88 11.32
CA ILE A 562 -8.99 31.51 12.06
C ILE A 562 -8.69 32.55 13.15
N GLY A 563 -8.79 33.83 12.81
CA GLY A 563 -8.41 34.94 13.69
C GLY A 563 -6.90 35.08 13.90
N SER A 564 -6.50 36.18 14.52
CA SER A 564 -5.07 36.44 14.82
C SER A 564 -4.48 35.36 15.72
N GLY A 565 -3.46 34.62 15.20
CA GLY A 565 -2.81 33.53 15.94
C GLY A 565 -3.73 32.34 16.27
N GLY A 566 -4.82 32.15 15.50
CA GLY A 566 -5.77 31.06 15.73
C GLY A 566 -6.79 31.32 16.84
N LYS A 567 -6.89 32.56 17.35
CA LYS A 567 -7.72 32.88 18.53
C LYS A 567 -9.21 32.57 18.31
N VAL A 568 -9.77 32.93 17.13
CA VAL A 568 -11.19 32.77 16.86
C VAL A 568 -11.55 31.30 16.71
N ILE A 569 -10.79 30.54 15.91
CA ILE A 569 -11.04 29.12 15.70
C ILE A 569 -10.91 28.32 17.02
N ASN A 570 -9.90 28.64 17.85
CA ASN A 570 -9.75 27.98 19.14
C ASN A 570 -10.90 28.28 20.10
N GLU A 571 -11.45 29.50 20.07
CA GLU A 571 -12.63 29.87 20.85
C GLU A 571 -13.89 29.12 20.39
N ILE A 572 -14.06 28.91 19.07
CA ILE A 572 -15.15 28.10 18.52
C ILE A 572 -15.01 26.66 19.01
N ILE A 573 -13.81 26.06 18.87
CA ILE A 573 -13.51 24.69 19.30
C ILE A 573 -13.80 24.51 20.80
N GLU A 574 -13.34 25.43 21.64
CA GLU A 574 -13.53 25.37 23.07
C GLU A 574 -15.02 25.48 23.49
N LYS A 575 -15.79 26.35 22.80
CA LYS A 575 -17.23 26.54 23.10
C LYS A 575 -18.12 25.41 22.64
N THR A 576 -17.74 24.71 21.56
CA THR A 576 -18.61 23.74 20.89
C THR A 576 -18.14 22.29 21.03
N GLY A 577 -16.89 22.07 21.48
CA GLY A 577 -16.30 20.73 21.62
C GLY A 577 -16.04 19.99 20.31
N VAL A 578 -15.95 20.73 19.20
CA VAL A 578 -15.70 20.15 17.87
C VAL A 578 -14.22 20.24 17.49
N LYS A 579 -13.81 19.48 16.47
CA LYS A 579 -12.58 19.74 15.70
C LYS A 579 -12.95 20.46 14.41
N ILE A 580 -12.11 21.40 13.96
CA ILE A 580 -12.32 22.19 12.74
C ILE A 580 -11.03 22.16 11.93
N ASP A 581 -11.13 21.69 10.68
CA ASP A 581 -10.06 21.75 9.70
C ASP A 581 -10.53 22.64 8.53
N ILE A 582 -9.64 23.53 8.03
CA ILE A 582 -9.98 24.48 6.97
C ILE A 582 -8.97 24.34 5.83
N GLU A 583 -9.45 24.10 4.63
CA GLU A 583 -8.63 24.07 3.42
C GLU A 583 -8.53 25.43 2.74
N GLN A 584 -7.48 25.62 1.96
CA GLN A 584 -7.22 26.88 1.24
C GLN A 584 -8.30 27.24 0.22
N ASN A 585 -9.03 26.24 -0.29
CA ASN A 585 -10.16 26.43 -1.21
C ASN A 585 -11.44 26.92 -0.53
N GLY A 586 -11.46 27.01 0.81
CA GLY A 586 -12.59 27.44 1.62
C GLY A 586 -13.49 26.33 2.13
N ASP A 587 -13.14 25.06 1.98
CA ASP A 587 -13.85 23.95 2.60
C ASP A 587 -13.51 23.88 4.08
N VAL A 588 -14.54 23.85 4.94
CA VAL A 588 -14.43 23.78 6.39
C VAL A 588 -15.05 22.46 6.83
N PHE A 589 -14.22 21.60 7.41
CA PHE A 589 -14.60 20.30 7.93
C PHE A 589 -14.81 20.43 9.43
N ILE A 590 -16.01 20.14 9.90
CA ILE A 590 -16.38 20.25 11.32
C ILE A 590 -16.78 18.86 11.81
N SER A 591 -16.08 18.36 12.81
CA SER A 591 -16.27 16.99 13.29
C SER A 591 -16.45 16.92 14.81
N SER A 592 -17.37 16.04 15.24
CA SER A 592 -17.63 15.72 16.64
C SER A 592 -18.44 14.40 16.73
N PRO A 593 -18.36 13.65 17.81
CA PRO A 593 -19.32 12.57 18.09
C PRO A 593 -20.77 13.09 18.19
N GLU A 594 -20.94 14.35 18.64
CA GLU A 594 -22.25 14.96 18.89
C GLU A 594 -22.61 16.00 17.83
N ILE A 595 -23.75 15.79 17.16
CA ILE A 595 -24.22 16.65 16.08
C ILE A 595 -24.58 18.07 16.55
N GLU A 596 -24.96 18.24 17.81
CA GLU A 596 -25.32 19.56 18.38
C GLU A 596 -24.12 20.51 18.42
N GLY A 597 -22.93 20.01 18.77
CA GLY A 597 -21.69 20.80 18.72
C GLY A 597 -21.36 21.27 17.31
N ILE A 598 -21.51 20.37 16.33
CA ILE A 598 -21.28 20.69 14.91
C ILE A 598 -22.24 21.81 14.45
N ASN A 599 -23.54 21.70 14.74
CA ASN A 599 -24.52 22.69 14.32
C ASN A 599 -24.25 24.07 14.94
N LYS A 600 -23.85 24.10 16.22
CA LYS A 600 -23.42 25.36 16.87
C LYS A 600 -22.17 25.97 16.23
N ALA A 601 -21.19 25.15 15.88
CA ALA A 601 -19.97 25.63 15.23
C ALA A 601 -20.31 26.19 13.84
N ILE A 602 -21.16 25.52 13.06
CA ILE A 602 -21.64 25.99 11.76
C ILE A 602 -22.29 27.38 11.91
N GLU A 603 -23.24 27.52 12.84
CA GLU A 603 -23.91 28.80 13.09
C GLU A 603 -22.94 29.92 13.42
N ILE A 604 -21.92 29.66 14.24
CA ILE A 604 -20.89 30.65 14.56
C ILE A 604 -20.08 31.02 13.32
N ILE A 605 -19.62 30.05 12.54
CA ILE A 605 -18.82 30.28 11.32
C ILE A 605 -19.63 31.02 10.27
N GLU A 606 -20.89 30.66 10.05
CA GLU A 606 -21.79 31.34 9.14
C GLU A 606 -22.00 32.81 9.54
N ASN A 607 -22.16 33.07 10.83
CA ASN A 607 -22.28 34.44 11.35
C ASN A 607 -21.01 35.26 11.15
N ILE A 608 -19.80 34.66 11.30
CA ILE A 608 -18.52 35.34 11.05
C ILE A 608 -18.31 35.62 9.56
N THR A 609 -18.75 34.70 8.69
CA THR A 609 -18.52 34.78 7.25
C THR A 609 -19.65 35.45 6.48
N ARG A 610 -20.76 35.75 7.18
CA ARG A 610 -21.93 36.39 6.60
C ARG A 610 -21.58 37.71 5.93
N GLU A 611 -22.13 37.95 4.76
CA GLU A 611 -22.03 39.21 4.02
C GLU A 611 -23.41 39.80 3.81
N ALA A 612 -23.46 41.11 3.69
CA ALA A 612 -24.70 41.78 3.32
C ALA A 612 -24.95 41.55 1.82
N GLU A 613 -26.21 41.34 1.44
CA GLU A 613 -26.60 41.16 0.04
C GLU A 613 -27.48 42.32 -0.43
N VAL A 614 -27.23 42.77 -1.65
CA VAL A 614 -28.05 43.87 -2.27
C VAL A 614 -29.49 43.38 -2.43
N GLY A 615 -30.43 44.15 -1.88
CA GLY A 615 -31.86 43.83 -1.90
C GLY A 615 -32.39 43.17 -0.64
N GLU A 616 -31.53 42.64 0.24
CA GLU A 616 -31.93 42.10 1.54
C GLU A 616 -32.33 43.18 2.54
N ILE A 617 -33.21 42.79 3.46
CA ILE A 617 -33.77 43.66 4.48
C ILE A 617 -33.31 43.18 5.84
N TYR A 618 -32.73 44.12 6.63
CA TYR A 618 -32.22 43.87 7.95
C TYR A 618 -32.90 44.73 9.03
N LEU A 619 -33.00 44.25 10.23
CA LEU A 619 -33.25 45.05 11.41
C LEU A 619 -31.88 45.46 11.98
N ALA A 620 -31.51 46.72 11.78
CA ALA A 620 -30.15 47.22 12.05
C ALA A 620 -30.19 48.23 13.16
N GLU A 621 -29.23 48.17 14.09
CA GLU A 621 -29.06 49.13 15.19
C GLU A 621 -28.23 50.32 14.77
N VAL A 622 -28.69 51.54 15.09
CA VAL A 622 -27.94 52.79 14.81
C VAL A 622 -26.76 52.87 15.77
N LYS A 623 -25.54 52.74 15.25
CA LYS A 623 -24.30 52.80 16.04
C LYS A 623 -23.69 54.18 16.09
N ARG A 624 -23.84 54.99 15.01
CA ARG A 624 -23.26 56.29 14.89
C ARG A 624 -24.06 57.18 13.94
N ILE A 625 -24.17 58.42 14.30
CA ILE A 625 -24.84 59.46 13.48
C ILE A 625 -23.82 60.48 12.99
N GLU A 626 -23.91 60.82 11.70
CA GLU A 626 -23.12 61.82 11.04
C GLU A 626 -24.07 62.79 10.33
N LYS A 627 -23.58 63.99 9.94
CA LYS A 627 -24.39 65.05 9.27
C LYS A 627 -25.04 64.56 7.96
N PHE A 628 -24.45 63.57 7.31
CA PHE A 628 -24.88 63.03 6.00
C PHE A 628 -25.67 61.75 6.10
N GLY A 629 -25.78 61.11 7.31
CA GLY A 629 -26.53 59.86 7.47
C GLY A 629 -26.25 59.16 8.75
N ALA A 630 -26.88 58.00 8.92
CA ALA A 630 -26.70 57.11 10.10
C ALA A 630 -25.90 55.87 9.66
N PHE A 631 -24.94 55.46 10.47
CA PHE A 631 -24.31 54.15 10.36
C PHE A 631 -25.07 53.19 11.22
N VAL A 632 -25.56 52.12 10.58
CA VAL A 632 -26.35 51.11 11.21
C VAL A 632 -25.63 49.75 11.09
N GLU A 633 -25.59 49.01 12.19
CA GLU A 633 -25.04 47.67 12.20
C GLU A 633 -26.11 46.68 11.70
N LEU A 634 -25.88 46.10 10.52
CA LEU A 634 -26.80 45.11 9.92
C LEU A 634 -26.76 43.81 10.74
N PHE A 635 -25.57 43.38 11.09
CA PHE A 635 -25.25 42.28 12.01
C PHE A 635 -23.83 42.49 12.52
N PRO A 636 -23.38 41.78 13.58
CA PRO A 636 -22.10 42.04 14.23
C PRO A 636 -20.92 42.16 13.25
N GLY A 637 -20.28 43.32 13.25
CA GLY A 637 -19.09 43.62 12.41
C GLY A 637 -19.39 44.13 10.99
N VAL A 638 -20.65 44.30 10.59
CA VAL A 638 -21.02 44.83 9.28
C VAL A 638 -21.90 46.06 9.41
N ASP A 639 -21.28 47.21 9.17
CA ASP A 639 -21.95 48.51 9.17
C ASP A 639 -22.42 48.93 7.77
N ALA A 640 -23.62 49.49 7.71
CA ALA A 640 -24.15 50.12 6.48
C ALA A 640 -24.41 51.60 6.73
N LEU A 641 -24.21 52.38 5.69
CA LEU A 641 -24.58 53.81 5.68
C LEU A 641 -26.02 53.96 5.16
N VAL A 642 -26.88 54.51 6.00
CA VAL A 642 -28.18 55.02 5.58
C VAL A 642 -28.05 56.55 5.40
N HIS A 643 -27.92 56.95 4.12
CA HIS A 643 -27.79 58.38 3.81
C HIS A 643 -29.05 59.11 4.24
N ILE A 644 -28.90 60.42 4.68
CA ILE A 644 -29.99 61.26 5.21
C ILE A 644 -31.21 61.30 4.26
N SER A 645 -31.00 61.25 2.94
CA SER A 645 -32.07 61.21 1.95
C SER A 645 -32.80 59.87 1.82
N LYS A 646 -32.34 58.85 2.52
CA LYS A 646 -32.90 57.49 2.52
C LYS A 646 -33.41 57.02 3.90
N LEU A 647 -33.42 57.96 4.90
CA LEU A 647 -33.90 57.68 6.22
C LEU A 647 -35.43 57.73 6.36
N ALA A 648 -36.10 58.60 5.60
CA ALA A 648 -37.57 58.73 5.61
C ALA A 648 -38.06 59.15 4.21
N GLU A 649 -39.37 59.08 4.02
CA GLU A 649 -40.03 59.46 2.77
C GLU A 649 -39.97 60.99 2.58
N GLU A 650 -40.13 61.74 3.71
CA GLU A 650 -40.06 63.19 3.68
C GLU A 650 -38.62 63.69 3.81
N ARG A 651 -38.39 64.93 3.37
CA ARG A 651 -37.06 65.55 3.42
C ARG A 651 -36.61 65.78 4.89
N VAL A 652 -35.58 65.06 5.29
CA VAL A 652 -34.94 65.13 6.62
C VAL A 652 -33.93 66.29 6.62
N ASN A 653 -34.04 67.21 7.60
CA ASN A 653 -33.11 68.33 7.73
C ASN A 653 -31.92 67.96 8.62
N LYS A 654 -32.10 67.15 9.64
CA LYS A 654 -31.04 66.62 10.52
C LYS A 654 -31.34 65.16 10.79
N VAL A 655 -30.30 64.35 10.83
CA VAL A 655 -30.40 62.88 11.04
C VAL A 655 -30.97 62.60 12.44
N GLU A 656 -30.58 63.39 13.46
CA GLU A 656 -31.01 63.26 14.83
C GLU A 656 -32.52 63.55 15.06
N ASP A 657 -33.17 64.20 14.10
CA ASP A 657 -34.64 64.42 14.16
C ASP A 657 -35.45 63.16 13.87
N VAL A 658 -34.82 62.14 13.21
CA VAL A 658 -35.48 60.92 12.78
C VAL A 658 -35.00 59.70 13.57
N VAL A 659 -33.70 59.64 13.91
CA VAL A 659 -33.08 58.46 14.56
C VAL A 659 -32.08 58.86 15.61
N LYS A 660 -31.93 58.01 16.62
CA LYS A 660 -30.94 58.14 17.72
C LYS A 660 -30.03 56.93 17.74
N VAL A 661 -28.83 57.11 18.31
CA VAL A 661 -27.92 55.98 18.60
C VAL A 661 -28.62 54.99 19.51
N GLY A 662 -28.63 53.72 19.13
CA GLY A 662 -29.34 52.63 19.81
C GLY A 662 -30.73 52.32 19.24
N ASP A 663 -31.27 53.14 18.34
CA ASP A 663 -32.54 52.82 17.67
C ASP A 663 -32.38 51.64 16.69
N THR A 664 -33.44 50.83 16.56
CA THR A 664 -33.48 49.74 15.57
C THR A 664 -34.27 50.19 14.34
N LEU A 665 -33.61 50.16 13.19
CA LEU A 665 -34.19 50.49 11.91
C LEU A 665 -34.37 49.26 11.02
N LYS A 666 -35.50 49.18 10.31
CA LYS A 666 -35.64 48.26 9.18
C LYS A 666 -35.02 48.87 7.95
N VAL A 667 -33.92 48.30 7.46
CA VAL A 667 -33.16 48.84 6.33
C VAL A 667 -33.01 47.82 5.22
N LYS A 668 -33.04 48.26 3.98
CA LYS A 668 -32.78 47.45 2.80
C LYS A 668 -31.43 47.85 2.21
N VAL A 669 -30.58 46.88 1.95
CA VAL A 669 -29.29 47.07 1.28
C VAL A 669 -29.56 47.46 -0.17
N ILE A 670 -29.06 48.64 -0.58
CA ILE A 670 -29.27 49.18 -1.93
C ILE A 670 -28.03 49.06 -2.80
N LYS A 671 -26.84 49.06 -2.23
CA LYS A 671 -25.59 48.99 -2.96
C LYS A 671 -24.47 48.52 -2.04
N ILE A 672 -23.55 47.78 -2.62
CA ILE A 672 -22.26 47.43 -2.01
C ILE A 672 -21.18 47.89 -3.01
N ASP A 673 -20.22 48.71 -2.58
CA ASP A 673 -19.17 49.22 -3.45
C ASP A 673 -18.00 48.22 -3.58
N GLU A 674 -17.05 48.49 -4.48
CA GLU A 674 -15.85 47.66 -4.72
C GLU A 674 -14.93 47.52 -3.48
N LYS A 675 -15.12 48.35 -2.44
CA LYS A 675 -14.39 48.31 -1.19
C LYS A 675 -15.19 47.62 -0.07
N GLY A 676 -16.34 47.00 -0.40
CA GLY A 676 -17.20 46.31 0.56
C GLY A 676 -18.04 47.22 1.45
N ARG A 677 -18.13 48.57 1.17
CA ARG A 677 -18.96 49.48 1.93
C ARG A 677 -20.42 49.33 1.53
N VAL A 678 -21.26 49.16 2.51
CA VAL A 678 -22.68 48.87 2.31
C VAL A 678 -23.49 50.16 2.45
N ASP A 679 -24.27 50.50 1.42
CA ASP A 679 -25.29 51.54 1.47
C ASP A 679 -26.68 50.91 1.66
N ALA A 680 -27.47 51.44 2.56
CA ALA A 680 -28.81 50.97 2.84
C ALA A 680 -29.85 52.10 2.86
N ALA A 681 -31.12 51.75 2.75
CA ALA A 681 -32.24 52.66 2.84
C ALA A 681 -33.22 52.17 3.93
N ALA A 682 -33.69 53.10 4.75
CA ALA A 682 -34.75 52.82 5.72
C ALA A 682 -36.15 53.04 5.15
N HIS A 683 -36.22 53.78 4.05
CA HIS A 683 -37.43 53.93 3.23
C HIS A 683 -37.20 53.24 1.87
N PHE A 684 -38.02 52.24 1.53
CA PHE A 684 -37.93 51.42 0.30
C PHE A 684 -39.24 50.76 -0.07
#